data_e51b9508cf9463f32579dbdad124e237
#
_entry.id   e51b9508cf9463f32579dbdad124e237
#
_cell.length_a   1.000
_cell.length_b   1.000
_cell.length_c   1.000
_cell.angle_alpha   90.00
_cell.angle_beta   90.00
_cell.angle_gamma   90.00
#
_symmetry.space_group_name_H-M   'P 1'
#
loop_
_entity.id
_entity.type
_entity.pdbx_description
1 polymer ?
#
loop_
_entity_poly.entity_id
_entity_poly.type
_entity_poly.pdbx_seq_one_letter_code
_entity_poly.pdbx_strand_id
1 'polypeptide(L)'
;MSAGDTPFVQAPPVAQSLPALFAARHWQPFDFQREVWDAIGKGQSGLLHATTGTGKTYAAWLGALLAFAEPPARPNALPPPLTVLWLTPMRALAADTTRALQAPLAELGLDWTVALRTGDTGSSERAAQARRLPTALVTTPESLSLLLTRADAREALGRVRLVVVDEWHELIGSKRGVQVQLALARLHGWQPDLRVWGLSATLGNLDHARDVLLAGVPEARRVLVHGHTPKTLIVDTLLPDSAGRFPWAGHLGLSMLPHVLRELESSSTSLVFLNTRSQAEIWYQAMLDARPDWAGQIALHHGSLDRAVREWVELNLKNGALRAVVCTSSLDLGVDFLPVERVLQIGSPKGVARLLQRAGRSGHAPGRASRVTVVPTHSLELVESVAARMAIEAGRIEARESPDKPLDVLVQHLVTVALGGGFQAEALRDEVRRTWAYRDLTDDEWRWCLDFVRQGGPTLSVYPDYRRAMPDEHGVWRVPDARLARRHRMSVGTIVSDATMQVRFWTRAGSGGASLGTVEEGFIARLAPGDCFLFGGRLLELVRVQEMTAYVRRASGKRPAVPRWNGSKMPLSTELADAVVATLDAVQAGRLDPASTPELPLIAPIVELQARWSALPSPNTLLAETLHSREGWHLFLYPFAGRSVHLGLGSLLAWRFGQKVPATFSVAVNDYGLELLSSVPMDWARWLPQVLAEERQRDLAADVMGSLNVGELSLRRFREIARVAGLIFQGYPGAHHSARQLQASSSLFYEVFRKHDPGNLLLGQAEREVLMQELDAHRLADTLTRLAALRLDLRALQRPSPLSFPLIVEFLREKLSTEKLADRIARMLAELELAAAQPDADAGGEARASRQGPARASADASRYRGPMHDSPPAVDAERVAELARFGMADHARAPGARTADGTRKPRGARRPRKPSKPLPLL
;
A
#
# COMPACT_ATOMS: atom_id res chain seq x y z
N MET A 1 8.98 25.64 66.05
CA MET A 1 8.55 25.68 64.62
C MET A 1 9.49 24.75 63.87
N SER A 2 9.00 23.54 63.63
CA SER A 2 9.74 22.44 62.99
C SER A 2 9.58 22.60 61.50
N ALA A 3 10.69 22.68 60.74
CA ALA A 3 10.73 22.63 59.30
C ALA A 3 10.33 21.21 58.87
N GLY A 4 9.28 21.11 58.04
CA GLY A 4 8.80 19.86 57.52
C GLY A 4 9.79 19.25 56.54
N ASP A 5 10.24 18.04 56.86
CA ASP A 5 10.95 17.16 55.97
C ASP A 5 10.04 16.78 54.78
N THR A 6 10.32 17.36 53.64
CA THR A 6 9.78 16.88 52.36
C THR A 6 10.46 15.52 52.07
N PRO A 7 9.74 14.42 51.87
CA PRO A 7 10.38 13.15 51.61
C PRO A 7 11.16 13.24 50.29
N PHE A 8 12.50 13.00 50.35
CA PHE A 8 13.35 12.78 49.21
C PHE A 8 12.77 11.60 48.41
N VAL A 9 12.05 11.88 47.34
CA VAL A 9 11.68 10.85 46.33
C VAL A 9 13.00 10.38 45.73
N GLN A 10 13.46 9.17 46.13
CA GLN A 10 14.63 8.57 45.52
C GLN A 10 14.36 8.45 44.01
N ALA A 11 15.31 8.93 43.20
CA ALA A 11 15.23 8.81 41.74
C ALA A 11 15.06 7.33 41.36
N PRO A 12 14.19 6.99 40.39
CA PRO A 12 13.97 5.61 39.98
C PRO A 12 15.31 4.96 39.57
N PRO A 13 15.51 3.66 39.86
CA PRO A 13 16.81 2.98 39.66
C PRO A 13 17.30 3.07 38.20
N VAL A 14 16.37 3.17 37.21
CA VAL A 14 16.70 3.41 35.79
C VAL A 14 17.39 4.76 35.59
N ALA A 15 16.96 5.82 36.29
CA ALA A 15 17.55 7.14 36.17
C ALA A 15 19.01 7.18 36.64
N GLN A 16 19.39 6.32 37.60
CA GLN A 16 20.74 6.19 38.10
C GLN A 16 21.64 5.36 37.17
N SER A 17 21.10 4.33 36.51
CA SER A 17 21.83 3.42 35.61
C SER A 17 21.92 3.93 34.17
N LEU A 18 21.01 4.82 33.76
CA LEU A 18 20.93 5.31 32.39
C LEU A 18 22.20 6.02 31.90
N PRO A 19 22.86 6.88 32.68
CA PRO A 19 24.13 7.50 32.27
C PRO A 19 25.24 6.48 31.98
N ALA A 20 25.32 5.40 32.77
CA ALA A 20 26.30 4.32 32.57
C ALA A 20 25.99 3.53 31.26
N LEU A 21 24.71 3.26 30.95
CA LEU A 21 24.28 2.65 29.71
C LEU A 21 24.70 3.47 28.48
N PHE A 22 24.49 4.80 28.54
CA PHE A 22 24.86 5.70 27.44
C PHE A 22 26.40 5.78 27.28
N ALA A 23 27.12 5.86 28.37
CA ALA A 23 28.59 5.89 28.37
C ALA A 23 29.18 4.58 27.79
N ALA A 24 28.66 3.42 28.21
CA ALA A 24 29.09 2.10 27.71
C ALA A 24 28.90 1.92 26.20
N ARG A 25 27.92 2.58 25.63
CA ARG A 25 27.61 2.54 24.21
C ARG A 25 28.14 3.72 23.40
N HIS A 26 28.89 4.63 24.06
CA HIS A 26 29.36 5.89 23.47
C HIS A 26 28.22 6.74 22.87
N TRP A 27 27.05 6.72 23.51
CA TRP A 27 25.88 7.49 23.10
C TRP A 27 25.75 8.76 23.92
N GLN A 28 25.05 9.72 23.33
CA GLN A 28 24.56 10.90 24.04
C GLN A 28 23.05 11.03 23.73
N PRO A 29 22.20 11.27 24.74
CA PRO A 29 20.78 11.44 24.51
C PRO A 29 20.54 12.76 23.79
N PHE A 30 19.74 12.70 22.72
CA PHE A 30 19.27 13.87 22.00
C PHE A 30 18.23 14.64 22.82
N ASP A 31 18.08 15.94 22.58
CA ASP A 31 17.15 16.79 23.32
C ASP A 31 15.70 16.32 23.17
N PHE A 32 15.28 15.92 21.97
CA PHE A 32 13.93 15.37 21.74
C PHE A 32 13.68 14.07 22.53
N GLN A 33 14.72 13.27 22.82
CA GLN A 33 14.57 12.08 23.65
C GLN A 33 14.28 12.46 25.10
N ARG A 34 15.00 13.46 25.63
CA ARG A 34 14.76 14.00 26.97
C ARG A 34 13.36 14.60 27.07
N GLU A 35 12.93 15.35 26.04
CA GLU A 35 11.59 15.92 25.97
C GLU A 35 10.50 14.84 26.02
N VAL A 36 10.66 13.74 25.26
CA VAL A 36 9.73 12.59 25.29
C VAL A 36 9.73 11.91 26.65
N TRP A 37 10.90 11.72 27.30
CA TRP A 37 10.99 11.13 28.65
C TRP A 37 10.27 11.97 29.69
N ASP A 38 10.47 13.26 29.67
CA ASP A 38 9.83 14.22 30.57
C ASP A 38 8.31 14.26 30.35
N ALA A 39 7.87 14.32 29.09
CA ALA A 39 6.45 14.29 28.72
C ALA A 39 5.75 12.98 29.18
N ILE A 40 6.39 11.81 28.95
CA ILE A 40 5.88 10.53 29.46
C ILE A 40 5.82 10.57 30.99
N GLY A 41 6.85 11.09 31.67
CA GLY A 41 6.89 11.24 33.12
C GLY A 41 5.72 12.08 33.66
N LYS A 42 5.37 13.18 32.97
CA LYS A 42 4.26 14.08 33.28
C LYS A 42 2.87 13.54 32.91
N GLY A 43 2.78 12.33 32.36
CA GLY A 43 1.48 11.72 31.98
C GLY A 43 0.93 12.23 30.65
N GLN A 44 1.76 12.82 29.81
CA GLN A 44 1.36 13.31 28.48
C GLN A 44 1.43 12.21 27.43
N SER A 45 0.57 12.34 26.42
CA SER A 45 0.56 11.54 25.19
C SER A 45 1.04 12.39 24.02
N GLY A 46 1.68 11.79 23.01
CA GLY A 46 2.28 12.59 21.96
C GLY A 46 2.53 11.88 20.63
N LEU A 47 2.96 12.69 19.67
CA LEU A 47 3.54 12.24 18.41
C LEU A 47 4.99 12.72 18.34
N LEU A 48 5.92 11.78 18.22
CA LEU A 48 7.33 12.07 17.93
C LEU A 48 7.57 11.97 16.42
N HIS A 49 7.95 13.08 15.82
CA HIS A 49 8.39 13.14 14.44
C HIS A 49 9.91 13.35 14.38
N ALA A 50 10.63 12.36 13.89
CA ALA A 50 12.08 12.45 13.70
C ALA A 50 12.52 11.50 12.58
N THR A 51 13.62 11.83 11.90
CA THR A 51 14.15 11.02 10.78
C THR A 51 14.52 9.60 11.24
N THR A 52 14.62 8.67 10.27
CA THR A 52 15.03 7.29 10.58
C THR A 52 16.46 7.21 11.09
N GLY A 53 16.72 6.27 12.01
CA GLY A 53 18.06 6.07 12.60
C GLY A 53 18.47 7.07 13.66
N THR A 54 17.58 7.94 14.15
CA THR A 54 17.85 8.93 15.22
C THR A 54 17.51 8.46 16.63
N GLY A 55 17.08 7.20 16.80
CA GLY A 55 16.80 6.64 18.12
C GLY A 55 15.38 6.93 18.66
N LYS A 56 14.37 7.09 17.79
CA LYS A 56 12.93 7.22 18.17
C LYS A 56 12.47 6.10 19.10
N THR A 57 12.87 4.87 18.81
CA THR A 57 12.53 3.69 19.63
C THR A 57 12.97 3.87 21.06
N TYR A 58 14.22 4.34 21.29
CA TYR A 58 14.74 4.58 22.63
C TYR A 58 14.16 5.84 23.29
N ALA A 59 13.67 6.82 22.51
CA ALA A 59 12.91 7.93 23.08
C ALA A 59 11.66 7.43 23.82
N ALA A 60 10.83 6.60 23.17
CA ALA A 60 9.63 6.06 23.80
C ALA A 60 9.95 4.95 24.82
N TRP A 61 10.92 4.06 24.54
CA TRP A 61 11.20 2.91 25.40
C TRP A 61 11.86 3.32 26.72
N LEU A 62 12.92 4.14 26.67
CA LEU A 62 13.58 4.60 27.90
C LEU A 62 12.66 5.51 28.72
N GLY A 63 11.82 6.32 28.06
CA GLY A 63 10.77 7.06 28.74
C GLY A 63 9.77 6.16 29.48
N ALA A 64 9.40 5.02 28.89
CA ALA A 64 8.56 4.02 29.57
C ALA A 64 9.26 3.40 30.76
N LEU A 65 10.53 3.02 30.62
CA LEU A 65 11.32 2.46 31.71
C LEU A 65 11.51 3.47 32.86
N LEU A 66 11.82 4.72 32.55
CA LEU A 66 11.95 5.80 33.54
C LEU A 66 10.65 6.07 34.30
N ALA A 67 9.50 5.96 33.60
CA ALA A 67 8.20 6.26 34.21
C ALA A 67 7.58 5.08 34.99
N PHE A 68 7.93 3.83 34.65
CA PHE A 68 7.19 2.66 35.14
C PHE A 68 8.04 1.54 35.72
N ALA A 69 9.37 1.52 35.49
CA ALA A 69 10.21 0.47 36.05
C ALA A 69 10.50 0.76 37.52
N GLU A 70 9.97 -0.12 38.36
CA GLU A 70 10.22 -0.15 39.79
C GLU A 70 11.27 -1.22 40.11
N PRO A 71 12.10 -1.06 41.15
CA PRO A 71 12.99 -2.13 41.60
C PRO A 71 12.18 -3.36 42.01
N PRO A 72 12.68 -4.59 41.78
CA PRO A 72 11.97 -5.79 42.17
C PRO A 72 11.70 -5.78 43.67
N ALA A 73 10.44 -5.95 44.06
CA ALA A 73 10.03 -5.89 45.46
C ALA A 73 10.63 -7.01 46.31
N ARG A 74 11.09 -8.12 45.72
CA ARG A 74 11.78 -9.26 46.36
C ARG A 74 12.64 -9.98 45.32
N PRO A 75 13.74 -10.63 45.73
CA PRO A 75 14.47 -11.58 44.89
C PRO A 75 13.51 -12.68 44.37
N ASN A 76 13.54 -12.94 43.07
CA ASN A 76 12.64 -13.88 42.37
C ASN A 76 11.15 -13.48 42.33
N ALA A 77 10.80 -12.21 42.47
CA ALA A 77 9.47 -11.71 42.18
C ALA A 77 9.09 -11.99 40.72
N LEU A 78 7.78 -12.26 40.47
CA LEU A 78 7.30 -12.39 39.10
C LEU A 78 7.44 -11.06 38.36
N PRO A 79 7.87 -11.05 37.08
CA PRO A 79 7.94 -9.83 36.28
C PRO A 79 6.64 -9.02 36.35
N PRO A 80 6.67 -7.68 36.22
CA PRO A 80 5.45 -6.87 36.22
C PRO A 80 4.43 -7.35 35.17
N PRO A 81 3.11 -7.10 35.37
CA PRO A 81 2.09 -7.38 34.37
C PRO A 81 2.33 -6.57 33.11
N LEU A 82 1.52 -6.83 32.05
CA LEU A 82 1.60 -6.06 30.81
C LEU A 82 1.42 -4.55 31.09
N THR A 83 2.48 -3.80 30.90
CA THR A 83 2.58 -2.36 31.17
C THR A 83 2.72 -1.56 29.88
N VAL A 84 3.47 -2.08 28.91
CA VAL A 84 3.72 -1.43 27.61
C VAL A 84 3.19 -2.30 26.48
N LEU A 85 2.40 -1.68 25.60
CA LEU A 85 1.95 -2.29 24.35
C LEU A 85 2.60 -1.53 23.19
N TRP A 86 3.35 -2.24 22.34
CA TRP A 86 4.04 -1.66 21.18
C TRP A 86 3.43 -2.18 19.89
N LEU A 87 2.81 -1.28 19.12
CA LEU A 87 2.14 -1.60 17.86
C LEU A 87 3.05 -1.27 16.68
N THR A 88 3.23 -2.23 15.78
CA THR A 88 4.01 -2.04 14.55
C THR A 88 3.18 -2.39 13.32
N PRO A 89 3.38 -1.71 12.18
CA PRO A 89 2.63 -2.01 10.96
C PRO A 89 3.04 -3.34 10.31
N MET A 90 4.25 -3.83 10.57
CA MET A 90 4.83 -4.99 9.87
C MET A 90 5.44 -6.02 10.83
N ARG A 91 5.35 -7.30 10.45
CA ARG A 91 5.88 -8.41 11.26
C ARG A 91 7.41 -8.40 11.37
N ALA A 92 8.12 -8.03 10.30
CA ALA A 92 9.58 -7.91 10.30
C ALA A 92 10.02 -6.83 11.30
N LEU A 93 9.41 -5.64 11.25
CA LEU A 93 9.66 -4.56 12.21
C LEU A 93 9.38 -5.01 13.65
N ALA A 94 8.30 -5.76 13.89
CA ALA A 94 7.95 -6.24 15.22
C ALA A 94 9.05 -7.13 15.83
N ALA A 95 9.68 -7.98 15.03
CA ALA A 95 10.78 -8.83 15.49
C ALA A 95 12.04 -8.02 15.82
N ASP A 96 12.38 -7.01 15.01
CA ASP A 96 13.52 -6.14 15.26
C ASP A 96 13.28 -5.23 16.48
N THR A 97 12.10 -4.63 16.58
CA THR A 97 11.70 -3.84 17.74
C THR A 97 11.81 -4.68 19.03
N THR A 98 11.31 -5.93 19.01
CA THR A 98 11.41 -6.82 20.18
C THR A 98 12.86 -6.97 20.65
N ARG A 99 13.81 -7.20 19.74
CA ARG A 99 15.23 -7.30 20.06
C ARG A 99 15.81 -5.99 20.60
N ALA A 100 15.44 -4.88 19.99
CA ALA A 100 15.87 -3.54 20.42
C ALA A 100 15.36 -3.20 21.83
N LEU A 101 14.13 -3.58 22.18
CA LEU A 101 13.56 -3.36 23.51
C LEU A 101 14.18 -4.30 24.57
N GLN A 102 14.57 -5.52 24.20
CA GLN A 102 15.23 -6.46 25.10
C GLN A 102 16.67 -6.05 25.47
N ALA A 103 17.39 -5.49 24.52
CA ALA A 103 18.82 -5.24 24.63
C ALA A 103 19.25 -4.42 25.88
N PRO A 104 18.58 -3.32 26.30
CA PRO A 104 19.01 -2.54 27.46
C PRO A 104 18.59 -3.13 28.82
N LEU A 105 17.65 -4.09 28.86
CA LEU A 105 17.05 -4.54 30.13
C LEU A 105 18.06 -5.17 31.10
N ALA A 106 18.92 -6.04 30.58
CA ALA A 106 19.94 -6.72 31.40
C ALA A 106 20.99 -5.71 31.92
N GLU A 107 21.39 -4.74 31.08
CA GLU A 107 22.36 -3.69 31.46
C GLU A 107 21.78 -2.72 32.51
N LEU A 108 20.44 -2.53 32.48
CA LEU A 108 19.73 -1.70 33.46
C LEU A 108 19.30 -2.48 34.73
N GLY A 109 19.55 -3.79 34.79
CA GLY A 109 19.21 -4.63 35.93
C GLY A 109 17.68 -4.78 36.14
N LEU A 110 16.90 -4.81 35.07
CA LEU A 110 15.45 -4.86 35.14
C LEU A 110 14.90 -6.26 34.83
N ASP A 111 13.95 -6.73 35.64
CA ASP A 111 13.23 -8.00 35.47
C ASP A 111 12.04 -7.89 34.49
N TRP A 112 12.05 -6.92 33.60
CA TRP A 112 11.03 -6.77 32.58
C TRP A 112 11.15 -7.84 31.50
N THR A 113 10.01 -8.37 31.07
CA THR A 113 9.95 -9.32 29.96
C THR A 113 9.39 -8.65 28.73
N VAL A 114 10.02 -8.86 27.56
CA VAL A 114 9.56 -8.39 26.26
C VAL A 114 9.32 -9.59 25.37
N ALA A 115 8.16 -9.68 24.75
CA ALA A 115 7.83 -10.75 23.80
C ALA A 115 7.09 -10.23 22.57
N LEU A 116 7.15 -11.03 21.49
CA LEU A 116 6.50 -10.79 20.22
C LEU A 116 5.19 -11.56 20.12
N ARG A 117 4.12 -10.88 19.61
CA ARG A 117 2.88 -11.55 19.22
C ARG A 117 2.40 -11.06 17.86
N THR A 118 2.57 -11.89 16.84
CA THR A 118 2.09 -11.66 15.46
C THR A 118 1.43 -12.91 14.92
N GLY A 119 0.97 -12.85 13.67
CA GLY A 119 0.47 -14.04 12.96
C GLY A 119 1.49 -15.18 12.89
N ASP A 120 2.78 -14.89 13.02
CA ASP A 120 3.88 -15.84 12.89
C ASP A 120 4.38 -16.42 14.23
N THR A 121 3.87 -15.93 15.36
CA THR A 121 4.21 -16.45 16.71
C THR A 121 3.84 -17.93 16.85
N GLY A 122 4.76 -18.75 17.35
CA GLY A 122 4.60 -20.18 17.49
C GLY A 122 3.47 -20.56 18.46
N SER A 123 2.93 -21.78 18.30
CA SER A 123 1.82 -22.27 19.14
C SER A 123 2.20 -22.38 20.62
N SER A 124 3.41 -22.84 20.94
CA SER A 124 3.92 -22.95 22.30
C SER A 124 4.04 -21.59 23.00
N GLU A 125 4.58 -20.60 22.29
CA GLU A 125 4.69 -19.22 22.77
C GLU A 125 3.32 -18.56 22.95
N ARG A 126 2.39 -18.77 21.99
CA ARG A 126 1.00 -18.31 22.13
C ARG A 126 0.32 -18.93 23.35
N ALA A 127 0.55 -20.22 23.64
CA ALA A 127 0.01 -20.88 24.80
C ALA A 127 0.61 -20.33 26.12
N ALA A 128 1.90 -19.99 26.15
CA ALA A 128 2.53 -19.31 27.28
C ALA A 128 1.93 -17.92 27.50
N GLN A 129 1.81 -17.12 26.44
CA GLN A 129 1.20 -15.78 26.47
C GLN A 129 -0.31 -15.81 26.79
N ALA A 130 -1.00 -16.92 26.52
CA ALA A 130 -2.40 -17.09 26.92
C ALA A 130 -2.54 -17.19 28.44
N ARG A 131 -1.55 -17.77 29.15
CA ARG A 131 -1.53 -17.84 30.61
C ARG A 131 -1.05 -16.52 31.24
N ARG A 132 -0.03 -15.90 30.66
CA ARG A 132 0.52 -14.63 31.15
C ARG A 132 1.16 -13.86 30.01
N LEU A 133 0.75 -12.60 29.85
CA LEU A 133 1.38 -11.66 28.92
C LEU A 133 2.71 -11.13 29.51
N PRO A 134 3.69 -10.78 28.67
CA PRO A 134 4.94 -10.16 29.10
C PRO A 134 4.70 -8.74 29.62
N THR A 135 5.71 -8.13 30.27
CA THR A 135 5.64 -6.74 30.73
C THR A 135 5.53 -5.76 29.58
N ALA A 136 6.23 -6.03 28.48
CA ALA A 136 6.09 -5.30 27.21
C ALA A 136 5.76 -6.29 26.06
N LEU A 137 4.69 -6.00 25.31
CA LEU A 137 4.25 -6.82 24.20
C LEU A 137 4.36 -6.05 22.88
N VAL A 138 5.21 -6.54 21.98
CA VAL A 138 5.29 -6.03 20.61
C VAL A 138 4.31 -6.81 19.73
N THR A 139 3.44 -6.10 18.99
CA THR A 139 2.36 -6.75 18.23
C THR A 139 1.94 -5.94 17.01
N THR A 140 1.01 -6.47 16.20
CA THR A 140 0.39 -5.77 15.06
C THR A 140 -1.07 -5.44 15.36
N PRO A 141 -1.69 -4.48 14.62
CA PRO A 141 -3.10 -4.13 14.81
C PRO A 141 -4.05 -5.34 14.78
N GLU A 142 -3.84 -6.26 13.84
CA GLU A 142 -4.64 -7.47 13.70
C GLU A 142 -4.50 -8.40 14.92
N SER A 143 -3.29 -8.54 15.43
CA SER A 143 -3.01 -9.39 16.60
C SER A 143 -3.55 -8.77 17.87
N LEU A 144 -3.58 -7.43 17.99
CA LEU A 144 -4.25 -6.73 19.09
C LEU A 144 -5.76 -6.95 19.03
N SER A 145 -6.37 -6.82 17.84
CA SER A 145 -7.80 -7.13 17.67
C SER A 145 -8.13 -8.57 18.07
N LEU A 146 -7.24 -9.53 17.78
CA LEU A 146 -7.38 -10.91 18.27
C LEU A 146 -7.26 -11.01 19.80
N LEU A 147 -6.40 -10.24 20.44
CA LEU A 147 -6.32 -10.20 21.91
C LEU A 147 -7.60 -9.63 22.52
N LEU A 148 -8.20 -8.63 21.89
CA LEU A 148 -9.48 -8.06 22.31
C LEU A 148 -10.66 -9.05 22.21
N THR A 149 -10.56 -10.16 21.45
CA THR A 149 -11.58 -11.21 21.40
C THR A 149 -11.54 -12.19 22.59
N ARG A 150 -10.60 -12.05 23.51
CA ARG A 150 -10.48 -12.94 24.68
C ARG A 150 -11.54 -12.57 25.70
N ALA A 151 -12.12 -13.53 26.36
CA ALA A 151 -13.10 -13.29 27.42
C ALA A 151 -12.49 -12.51 28.61
N ASP A 152 -11.20 -12.70 28.87
CA ASP A 152 -10.41 -12.02 29.90
C ASP A 152 -9.65 -10.78 29.34
N ALA A 153 -10.04 -10.24 28.18
CA ALA A 153 -9.33 -9.13 27.52
C ALA A 153 -9.17 -7.90 28.44
N ARG A 154 -10.23 -7.55 29.20
CA ARG A 154 -10.18 -6.43 30.16
C ARG A 154 -9.17 -6.67 31.27
N GLU A 155 -9.09 -7.88 31.82
CA GLU A 155 -8.13 -8.22 32.86
C GLU A 155 -6.70 -8.22 32.32
N ALA A 156 -6.49 -8.79 31.14
CA ALA A 156 -5.18 -8.96 30.51
C ALA A 156 -4.59 -7.64 29.99
N LEU A 157 -5.43 -6.74 29.43
CA LEU A 157 -4.99 -5.51 28.76
C LEU A 157 -5.29 -4.23 29.54
N GLY A 158 -6.20 -4.27 30.53
CA GLY A 158 -6.63 -3.09 31.29
C GLY A 158 -5.57 -2.50 32.22
N ARG A 159 -4.40 -3.16 32.37
CA ARG A 159 -3.26 -2.67 33.14
C ARG A 159 -2.19 -1.99 32.30
N VAL A 160 -2.39 -1.88 30.98
CA VAL A 160 -1.48 -1.20 30.07
C VAL A 160 -1.43 0.28 30.43
N ARG A 161 -0.22 0.80 30.67
CA ARG A 161 0.02 2.21 31.03
C ARG A 161 0.51 3.05 29.87
N LEU A 162 1.13 2.41 28.88
CA LEU A 162 1.64 3.06 27.67
C LEU A 162 1.37 2.21 26.43
N VAL A 163 0.82 2.83 25.38
CA VAL A 163 0.80 2.28 24.03
C VAL A 163 1.73 3.10 23.16
N VAL A 164 2.66 2.44 22.48
CA VAL A 164 3.49 3.04 21.43
C VAL A 164 3.00 2.55 20.08
N VAL A 165 2.68 3.47 19.18
CA VAL A 165 2.28 3.18 17.80
C VAL A 165 3.44 3.56 16.88
N ASP A 166 4.20 2.57 16.48
CA ASP A 166 5.39 2.75 15.65
C ASP A 166 5.02 2.91 14.18
N GLU A 167 5.80 3.71 13.46
CA GLU A 167 5.58 4.04 12.04
C GLU A 167 4.11 4.47 11.77
N TRP A 168 3.60 5.38 12.60
CA TRP A 168 2.21 5.82 12.53
C TRP A 168 1.80 6.34 11.15
N HIS A 169 2.72 6.97 10.42
CA HIS A 169 2.51 7.45 9.04
C HIS A 169 2.13 6.35 8.04
N GLU A 170 2.44 5.08 8.32
CA GLU A 170 2.03 3.94 7.48
C GLU A 170 0.64 3.41 7.83
N LEU A 171 0.16 3.70 9.03
CA LEU A 171 -1.13 3.23 9.52
C LEU A 171 -2.25 4.24 9.28
N ILE A 172 -1.99 5.52 9.50
CA ILE A 172 -2.99 6.59 9.54
C ILE A 172 -3.92 6.60 8.30
N GLY A 173 -3.39 6.45 7.09
CA GLY A 173 -4.15 6.47 5.83
C GLY A 173 -4.84 5.14 5.47
N SER A 174 -5.02 4.22 6.41
CA SER A 174 -5.52 2.89 6.13
C SER A 174 -6.56 2.41 7.15
N LYS A 175 -7.39 1.42 6.77
CA LYS A 175 -8.30 0.74 7.71
C LYS A 175 -7.58 0.11 8.90
N ARG A 176 -6.28 -0.20 8.78
CA ARG A 176 -5.46 -0.67 9.90
C ARG A 176 -5.26 0.40 10.96
N GLY A 177 -5.08 1.67 10.54
CA GLY A 177 -5.04 2.81 11.45
C GLY A 177 -6.37 3.01 12.18
N VAL A 178 -7.48 2.77 11.49
CA VAL A 178 -8.81 2.80 12.13
C VAL A 178 -8.97 1.68 13.17
N GLN A 179 -8.46 0.46 12.89
CA GLN A 179 -8.39 -0.60 13.89
C GLN A 179 -7.58 -0.19 15.14
N VAL A 180 -6.47 0.53 14.94
CA VAL A 180 -5.67 1.07 16.06
C VAL A 180 -6.49 2.09 16.85
N GLN A 181 -7.16 3.03 16.19
CA GLN A 181 -8.01 4.03 16.87
C GLN A 181 -9.10 3.36 17.73
N LEU A 182 -9.82 2.36 17.20
CA LEU A 182 -10.83 1.61 17.93
C LEU A 182 -10.23 0.84 19.13
N ALA A 183 -9.07 0.22 18.94
CA ALA A 183 -8.38 -0.47 20.03
C ALA A 183 -7.92 0.49 21.13
N LEU A 184 -7.39 1.67 20.76
CA LEU A 184 -7.00 2.72 21.71
C LEU A 184 -8.21 3.25 22.49
N ALA A 185 -9.34 3.51 21.83
CA ALA A 185 -10.57 3.94 22.49
C ALA A 185 -11.03 2.91 23.54
N ARG A 186 -10.94 1.59 23.18
CA ARG A 186 -11.26 0.51 24.11
C ARG A 186 -10.32 0.45 25.31
N LEU A 187 -9.01 0.58 25.09
CA LEU A 187 -8.02 0.61 26.16
C LEU A 187 -8.15 1.84 27.05
N HIS A 188 -8.45 3.02 26.50
CA HIS A 188 -8.77 4.22 27.27
C HIS A 188 -10.03 4.06 28.13
N GLY A 189 -11.04 3.32 27.61
CA GLY A 189 -12.26 2.98 28.38
C GLY A 189 -11.96 2.12 29.61
N TRP A 190 -10.89 1.33 29.60
CA TRP A 190 -10.45 0.51 30.72
C TRP A 190 -9.43 1.21 31.62
N GLN A 191 -8.58 2.06 31.02
CA GLN A 191 -7.49 2.79 31.70
C GLN A 191 -7.49 4.26 31.26
N PRO A 192 -8.18 5.14 32.01
CA PRO A 192 -8.30 6.57 31.65
C PRO A 192 -6.96 7.33 31.62
N ASP A 193 -5.96 6.86 32.38
CA ASP A 193 -4.61 7.43 32.43
C ASP A 193 -3.63 6.81 31.44
N LEU A 194 -4.13 6.03 30.48
CA LEU A 194 -3.35 5.46 29.41
C LEU A 194 -2.61 6.55 28.63
N ARG A 195 -1.30 6.39 28.45
CA ARG A 195 -0.47 7.25 27.61
C ARG A 195 -0.35 6.63 26.23
N VAL A 196 -0.43 7.45 25.19
CA VAL A 196 -0.29 7.00 23.80
C VAL A 196 0.81 7.82 23.12
N TRP A 197 1.77 7.14 22.53
CA TRP A 197 2.86 7.78 21.78
C TRP A 197 2.95 7.22 20.37
N GLY A 198 2.82 8.10 19.36
CA GLY A 198 3.09 7.78 17.98
C GLY A 198 4.53 8.08 17.61
N LEU A 199 5.15 7.22 16.78
CA LEU A 199 6.45 7.47 16.18
C LEU A 199 6.28 7.60 14.67
N SER A 200 6.84 8.65 14.07
CA SER A 200 6.76 8.93 12.65
C SER A 200 8.07 9.48 12.09
N ALA A 201 8.34 9.21 10.80
CA ALA A 201 9.55 9.68 10.14
C ALA A 201 9.28 10.61 8.96
N THR A 202 8.19 10.40 8.21
CA THR A 202 7.95 11.07 6.92
C THR A 202 6.46 11.37 6.77
N LEU A 203 6.05 12.57 7.17
CA LEU A 203 4.64 12.98 7.15
C LEU A 203 4.56 14.51 7.06
N GLY A 204 3.71 15.04 6.17
CA GLY A 204 3.56 16.47 5.93
C GLY A 204 2.60 17.17 6.89
N ASN A 205 1.51 16.49 7.32
CA ASN A 205 0.45 17.07 8.17
C ASN A 205 0.52 16.53 9.61
N LEU A 206 1.55 16.94 10.36
CA LEU A 206 1.87 16.40 11.68
C LEU A 206 0.81 16.66 12.74
N ASP A 207 0.22 17.87 12.78
CA ASP A 207 -0.84 18.19 13.73
C ASP A 207 -2.07 17.33 13.53
N HIS A 208 -2.51 17.16 12.28
CA HIS A 208 -3.61 16.26 11.94
C HIS A 208 -3.28 14.81 12.38
N ALA A 209 -2.08 14.32 12.09
CA ALA A 209 -1.68 12.97 12.46
C ALA A 209 -1.63 12.75 13.97
N ARG A 210 -1.21 13.77 14.75
CA ARG A 210 -1.31 13.79 16.23
C ARG A 210 -2.77 13.70 16.66
N ASP A 211 -3.64 14.53 16.10
CA ASP A 211 -5.04 14.63 16.50
C ASP A 211 -5.83 13.36 16.17
N VAL A 212 -5.56 12.73 15.02
CA VAL A 212 -6.12 11.42 14.67
C VAL A 212 -5.71 10.35 15.67
N LEU A 213 -4.42 10.29 16.05
CA LEU A 213 -3.92 9.28 16.98
C LEU A 213 -4.48 9.49 18.40
N LEU A 214 -4.57 10.74 18.82
CA LEU A 214 -4.88 11.15 20.19
C LEU A 214 -6.30 11.64 20.36
N ALA A 215 -7.23 11.34 19.45
CA ALA A 215 -8.60 11.85 19.48
C ALA A 215 -9.31 11.59 20.84
N GLY A 216 -9.04 10.44 21.47
CA GLY A 216 -9.57 10.09 22.79
C GLY A 216 -8.82 10.69 24.00
N VAL A 217 -7.74 11.44 23.78
CA VAL A 217 -6.91 12.06 24.84
C VAL A 217 -7.30 13.52 25.00
N PRO A 218 -7.45 14.08 26.21
CA PRO A 218 -7.67 15.50 26.41
C PRO A 218 -6.56 16.37 25.79
N GLU A 219 -6.92 17.47 25.13
CA GLU A 219 -5.97 18.31 24.38
C GLU A 219 -4.80 18.82 25.25
N ALA A 220 -5.08 19.20 26.49
CA ALA A 220 -4.05 19.65 27.44
C ALA A 220 -2.96 18.60 27.75
N ARG A 221 -3.19 17.32 27.38
CA ARG A 221 -2.24 16.22 27.56
C ARG A 221 -1.59 15.79 26.25
N ARG A 222 -1.87 16.47 25.11
CA ARG A 222 -1.31 16.14 23.78
C ARG A 222 -0.08 16.99 23.50
N VAL A 223 0.99 16.36 23.06
CA VAL A 223 2.21 17.04 22.64
C VAL A 223 2.67 16.59 21.25
N LEU A 224 3.35 17.46 20.53
CA LEU A 224 4.04 17.15 19.30
C LEU A 224 5.52 17.45 19.50
N VAL A 225 6.37 16.43 19.37
CA VAL A 225 7.82 16.55 19.57
C VAL A 225 8.52 16.41 18.23
N HIS A 226 9.39 17.36 17.92
CA HIS A 226 10.18 17.37 16.69
C HIS A 226 11.65 17.00 17.00
N GLY A 227 12.08 15.86 16.45
CA GLY A 227 13.47 15.44 16.55
C GLY A 227 14.31 16.05 15.43
N HIS A 228 14.85 17.25 15.66
CA HIS A 228 15.80 17.86 14.75
C HIS A 228 17.21 17.30 15.01
N THR A 229 17.61 16.34 14.19
CA THR A 229 18.99 15.85 14.18
C THR A 229 19.58 16.18 12.81
N PRO A 230 20.67 16.96 12.73
CA PRO A 230 21.30 17.26 11.46
C PRO A 230 21.84 15.96 10.86
N LYS A 231 21.17 15.48 9.83
CA LYS A 231 21.59 14.32 9.05
C LYS A 231 21.75 14.77 7.61
N THR A 232 22.97 14.64 7.09
CA THR A 232 23.23 14.94 5.68
C THR A 232 22.47 13.95 4.81
N LEU A 233 21.62 14.45 3.94
CA LEU A 233 20.91 13.69 2.93
C LEU A 233 21.49 14.01 1.55
N ILE A 234 21.94 12.98 0.84
CA ILE A 234 22.43 13.10 -0.54
C ILE A 234 21.41 12.42 -1.45
N VAL A 235 20.82 13.20 -2.35
CA VAL A 235 19.91 12.70 -3.39
C VAL A 235 20.55 13.02 -4.73
N ASP A 236 21.08 12.02 -5.40
CA ASP A 236 21.72 12.15 -6.70
C ASP A 236 20.99 11.32 -7.78
N THR A 237 21.33 11.56 -9.02
CA THR A 237 20.75 10.88 -10.18
C THR A 237 21.84 10.12 -10.92
N LEU A 238 21.59 8.86 -11.22
CA LEU A 238 22.45 8.10 -12.12
C LEU A 238 22.14 8.48 -13.56
N LEU A 239 23.07 9.19 -14.19
CA LEU A 239 22.86 9.73 -15.51
C LEU A 239 23.09 8.67 -16.60
N PRO A 240 22.17 8.52 -17.57
CA PRO A 240 22.43 7.71 -18.75
C PRO A 240 23.41 8.42 -19.70
N ASP A 241 24.07 7.66 -20.58
CA ASP A 241 24.98 8.25 -21.60
C ASP A 241 24.23 9.15 -22.58
N SER A 242 22.94 8.89 -22.80
CA SER A 242 22.03 9.73 -23.60
C SER A 242 20.59 9.55 -23.13
N ALA A 243 19.78 10.59 -23.29
CA ALA A 243 18.34 10.53 -23.03
C ALA A 243 17.56 10.62 -24.34
N GLY A 244 16.56 9.74 -24.52
CA GLY A 244 15.65 9.79 -25.66
C GLY A 244 14.73 11.02 -25.57
N ARG A 245 14.40 11.62 -26.71
CA ARG A 245 13.48 12.77 -26.79
C ARG A 245 12.03 12.39 -26.51
N PHE A 246 11.71 11.10 -26.64
CA PHE A 246 10.37 10.59 -26.41
C PHE A 246 10.38 9.69 -25.16
N PRO A 247 9.64 10.04 -24.10
CA PRO A 247 9.65 9.28 -22.85
C PRO A 247 9.06 7.88 -23.02
N TRP A 248 9.92 6.88 -22.98
CA TRP A 248 9.49 5.48 -22.98
C TRP A 248 10.47 4.61 -22.20
N ALA A 249 9.95 3.85 -21.24
CA ALA A 249 10.75 3.03 -20.33
C ALA A 249 11.41 1.80 -20.96
N GLY A 250 11.36 1.57 -22.26
CA GLY A 250 11.87 0.38 -22.98
C GLY A 250 12.46 -0.70 -22.08
N HIS A 251 12.06 -1.95 -22.20
CA HIS A 251 12.52 -3.05 -21.34
C HIS A 251 12.65 -2.72 -19.83
N LEU A 252 11.75 -1.86 -19.27
CA LEU A 252 11.70 -1.49 -17.85
C LEU A 252 13.01 -0.84 -17.34
N GLY A 253 13.65 -0.05 -18.17
CA GLY A 253 14.86 0.70 -17.81
C GLY A 253 16.15 -0.13 -17.78
N LEU A 254 16.17 -1.34 -18.34
CA LEU A 254 17.37 -2.21 -18.39
C LEU A 254 18.53 -1.59 -19.18
N SER A 255 18.30 -0.54 -19.96
CA SER A 255 19.38 0.26 -20.56
C SER A 255 20.32 0.88 -19.51
N MET A 256 19.84 1.11 -18.30
CA MET A 256 20.63 1.61 -17.17
C MET A 256 21.41 0.52 -16.42
N LEU A 257 21.23 -0.76 -16.77
CA LEU A 257 21.87 -1.87 -16.06
C LEU A 257 23.41 -1.73 -15.98
N PRO A 258 24.16 -1.40 -17.05
CA PRO A 258 25.61 -1.26 -16.96
C PRO A 258 26.05 -0.16 -15.98
N HIS A 259 25.30 0.96 -15.90
CA HIS A 259 25.56 2.04 -14.97
C HIS A 259 25.30 1.60 -13.53
N VAL A 260 24.16 0.91 -13.29
CA VAL A 260 23.82 0.36 -11.96
C VAL A 260 24.87 -0.65 -11.49
N LEU A 261 25.37 -1.53 -12.36
CA LEU A 261 26.41 -2.48 -11.99
C LEU A 261 27.71 -1.78 -11.56
N ARG A 262 28.14 -0.73 -12.26
CA ARG A 262 29.31 0.10 -11.87
C ARG A 262 29.11 0.74 -10.49
N GLU A 263 27.91 1.25 -10.22
CA GLU A 263 27.58 1.81 -8.89
C GLU A 263 27.63 0.77 -7.76
N LEU A 264 27.14 -0.43 -8.04
CA LEU A 264 27.18 -1.55 -7.09
C LEU A 264 28.61 -2.09 -6.87
N GLU A 265 29.49 -1.97 -7.83
CA GLU A 265 30.92 -2.32 -7.69
C GLU A 265 31.65 -1.37 -6.77
N SER A 266 31.25 -0.10 -6.73
CA SER A 266 31.86 0.94 -5.91
C SER A 266 31.41 0.95 -4.44
N SER A 267 30.46 0.10 -4.06
CA SER A 267 29.88 0.04 -2.71
C SER A 267 29.97 -1.35 -2.12
N SER A 268 30.08 -1.44 -0.78
CA SER A 268 30.17 -2.73 -0.06
C SER A 268 28.80 -3.41 0.00
N THR A 269 27.75 -2.68 0.34
CA THR A 269 26.37 -3.21 0.45
C THR A 269 25.37 -2.17 -0.02
N SER A 270 24.48 -2.57 -0.93
CA SER A 270 23.48 -1.69 -1.52
C SER A 270 22.07 -2.27 -1.50
N LEU A 271 21.05 -1.40 -1.42
CA LEU A 271 19.66 -1.75 -1.69
C LEU A 271 19.24 -1.19 -3.04
N VAL A 272 18.63 -2.04 -3.87
CA VAL A 272 18.11 -1.67 -5.19
C VAL A 272 16.59 -1.77 -5.15
N PHE A 273 15.93 -0.63 -5.01
CA PHE A 273 14.47 -0.55 -4.90
C PHE A 273 13.80 -0.47 -6.26
N LEU A 274 12.77 -1.28 -6.44
CA LEU A 274 11.85 -1.24 -7.58
C LEU A 274 10.41 -1.11 -7.11
N ASN A 275 9.54 -0.60 -7.99
CA ASN A 275 8.15 -0.33 -7.63
C ASN A 275 7.26 -1.57 -7.68
N THR A 276 7.62 -2.61 -8.45
CA THR A 276 6.82 -3.82 -8.61
C THR A 276 7.67 -5.08 -8.41
N ARG A 277 7.02 -6.15 -7.94
CA ARG A 277 7.65 -7.48 -7.80
C ARG A 277 8.15 -8.02 -9.14
N SER A 278 7.39 -7.80 -10.22
CA SER A 278 7.77 -8.21 -11.58
C SER A 278 9.06 -7.54 -12.04
N GLN A 279 9.19 -6.23 -11.80
CA GLN A 279 10.43 -5.51 -12.11
C GLN A 279 11.61 -6.04 -11.28
N ALA A 280 11.38 -6.31 -9.97
CA ALA A 280 12.43 -6.82 -9.10
C ALA A 280 12.96 -8.19 -9.59
N GLU A 281 12.08 -9.10 -10.03
CA GLU A 281 12.47 -10.39 -10.62
C GLU A 281 13.28 -10.21 -11.92
N ILE A 282 12.84 -9.32 -12.80
CA ILE A 282 13.52 -9.05 -14.09
C ILE A 282 14.91 -8.44 -13.85
N TRP A 283 15.00 -7.41 -13.00
CA TRP A 283 16.26 -6.75 -12.69
C TRP A 283 17.25 -7.69 -11.99
N TYR A 284 16.77 -8.48 -11.04
CA TYR A 284 17.61 -9.48 -10.36
C TYR A 284 18.19 -10.48 -11.35
N GLN A 285 17.36 -11.01 -12.27
CA GLN A 285 17.83 -11.93 -13.31
C GLN A 285 18.82 -11.26 -14.26
N ALA A 286 18.52 -10.03 -14.72
CA ALA A 286 19.40 -9.29 -15.63
C ALA A 286 20.78 -9.00 -15.00
N MET A 287 20.81 -8.71 -13.67
CA MET A 287 22.07 -8.56 -12.93
C MET A 287 22.87 -9.85 -12.88
N LEU A 288 22.23 -10.99 -12.63
CA LEU A 288 22.90 -12.29 -12.60
C LEU A 288 23.40 -12.73 -13.98
N ASP A 289 22.63 -12.44 -15.03
CA ASP A 289 23.04 -12.75 -16.41
C ASP A 289 24.26 -11.91 -16.84
N ALA A 290 24.32 -10.65 -16.41
CA ALA A 290 25.45 -9.75 -16.68
C ALA A 290 26.67 -10.03 -15.78
N ARG A 291 26.44 -10.49 -14.53
CA ARG A 291 27.48 -10.78 -13.52
C ARG A 291 27.21 -12.12 -12.85
N PRO A 292 27.47 -13.23 -13.54
CA PRO A 292 27.30 -14.56 -12.97
C PRO A 292 28.18 -14.82 -11.73
N ASP A 293 29.32 -14.11 -11.62
CA ASP A 293 30.22 -14.14 -10.46
C ASP A 293 29.61 -13.58 -9.17
N TRP A 294 28.50 -12.82 -9.27
CA TRP A 294 27.73 -12.31 -8.12
C TRP A 294 26.70 -13.31 -7.58
N ALA A 295 26.63 -14.52 -8.14
CA ALA A 295 25.76 -15.56 -7.60
C ALA A 295 26.07 -15.82 -6.11
N GLY A 296 25.06 -15.72 -5.27
CA GLY A 296 25.20 -15.80 -3.80
C GLY A 296 25.62 -14.49 -3.10
N GLN A 297 26.07 -13.47 -3.83
CA GLN A 297 26.38 -12.15 -3.28
C GLN A 297 25.25 -11.15 -3.46
N ILE A 298 24.33 -11.39 -4.40
CA ILE A 298 23.11 -10.60 -4.56
C ILE A 298 21.89 -11.43 -4.22
N ALA A 299 20.85 -10.79 -3.70
CA ALA A 299 19.62 -11.45 -3.30
C ALA A 299 18.39 -10.68 -3.76
N LEU A 300 17.24 -11.38 -3.82
CA LEU A 300 15.93 -10.83 -4.14
C LEU A 300 15.08 -10.81 -2.87
N HIS A 301 14.35 -9.70 -2.62
CA HIS A 301 13.47 -9.57 -1.47
C HIS A 301 12.14 -8.88 -1.82
N HIS A 302 11.04 -9.63 -1.77
CA HIS A 302 9.68 -9.09 -1.88
C HIS A 302 8.66 -9.98 -1.16
N GLY A 303 7.48 -9.44 -0.86
CA GLY A 303 6.47 -10.08 -0.01
C GLY A 303 5.92 -11.42 -0.49
N SER A 304 6.14 -11.82 -1.76
CA SER A 304 5.67 -13.10 -2.31
C SER A 304 6.65 -14.25 -2.11
N LEU A 305 7.91 -13.97 -1.73
CA LEU A 305 8.91 -15.01 -1.45
C LEU A 305 8.58 -15.75 -0.15
N ASP A 306 9.06 -16.98 -0.06
CA ASP A 306 8.94 -17.77 1.18
C ASP A 306 9.57 -17.03 2.36
N ARG A 307 8.97 -17.22 3.54
CA ARG A 307 9.41 -16.55 4.76
C ARG A 307 10.87 -16.85 5.12
N ALA A 308 11.27 -18.11 5.02
CA ALA A 308 12.64 -18.51 5.36
C ALA A 308 13.67 -17.85 4.43
N VAL A 309 13.33 -17.65 3.15
CA VAL A 309 14.17 -16.93 2.19
C VAL A 309 14.30 -15.46 2.58
N ARG A 310 13.20 -14.80 2.93
CA ARG A 310 13.23 -13.39 3.35
C ARG A 310 14.05 -13.18 4.62
N GLU A 311 13.83 -14.02 5.65
CA GLU A 311 14.61 -13.99 6.91
C GLU A 311 16.10 -14.22 6.66
N TRP A 312 16.44 -15.12 5.73
CA TRP A 312 17.82 -15.35 5.34
C TRP A 312 18.44 -14.12 4.67
N VAL A 313 17.73 -13.46 3.75
CA VAL A 313 18.21 -12.23 3.10
C VAL A 313 18.42 -11.12 4.13
N GLU A 314 17.44 -10.90 5.02
CA GLU A 314 17.51 -9.88 6.07
C GLU A 314 18.71 -10.11 7.02
N LEU A 315 18.96 -11.36 7.41
CA LEU A 315 20.10 -11.73 8.26
C LEU A 315 21.44 -11.47 7.57
N ASN A 316 21.57 -11.92 6.31
CA ASN A 316 22.82 -11.75 5.56
C ASN A 316 23.08 -10.29 5.17
N LEU A 317 22.02 -9.50 4.95
CA LEU A 317 22.12 -8.05 4.77
C LEU A 317 22.64 -7.37 6.03
N LYS A 318 22.14 -7.74 7.22
CA LYS A 318 22.61 -7.23 8.51
C LYS A 318 24.07 -7.55 8.78
N ASN A 319 24.50 -8.71 8.36
CA ASN A 319 25.89 -9.17 8.55
C ASN A 319 26.86 -8.62 7.48
N GLY A 320 26.37 -7.85 6.50
CA GLY A 320 27.18 -7.35 5.40
C GLY A 320 27.68 -8.43 4.44
N ALA A 321 27.03 -9.60 4.43
CA ALA A 321 27.42 -10.73 3.57
C ALA A 321 26.89 -10.59 2.12
N LEU A 322 25.95 -9.65 1.88
CA LEU A 322 25.38 -9.39 0.57
C LEU A 322 25.89 -8.07 0.01
N ARG A 323 26.34 -8.10 -1.24
CA ARG A 323 26.72 -6.91 -2.02
C ARG A 323 25.51 -6.06 -2.35
N ALA A 324 24.42 -6.70 -2.80
CA ALA A 324 23.20 -5.99 -3.14
C ALA A 324 21.95 -6.83 -2.86
N VAL A 325 20.86 -6.15 -2.48
CA VAL A 325 19.52 -6.74 -2.41
C VAL A 325 18.58 -6.00 -3.33
N VAL A 326 18.04 -6.70 -4.33
CA VAL A 326 17.00 -6.20 -5.24
C VAL A 326 15.67 -6.37 -4.53
N CYS A 327 14.96 -5.26 -4.26
CA CYS A 327 13.79 -5.30 -3.39
C CYS A 327 12.65 -4.38 -3.84
N THR A 328 11.49 -4.61 -3.24
CA THR A 328 10.32 -3.72 -3.34
C THR A 328 10.07 -3.02 -2.00
N SER A 329 8.90 -2.44 -1.81
CA SER A 329 8.49 -1.81 -0.53
C SER A 329 8.58 -2.73 0.70
N SER A 330 8.91 -4.00 0.53
CA SER A 330 9.13 -4.94 1.64
C SER A 330 10.32 -4.59 2.55
N LEU A 331 11.24 -3.72 2.11
CA LEU A 331 12.35 -3.16 2.88
C LEU A 331 12.27 -1.63 3.03
N ASP A 332 11.14 -1.00 2.66
CA ASP A 332 10.91 0.45 2.87
C ASP A 332 10.91 0.78 4.38
N LEU A 333 10.51 -0.18 5.23
CA LEU A 333 10.30 0.01 6.67
C LEU A 333 11.08 -0.96 7.54
N GLY A 334 11.45 -0.51 8.70
CA GLY A 334 11.50 -1.25 9.95
C GLY A 334 12.71 -2.12 10.23
N VAL A 335 13.70 -2.24 9.39
CA VAL A 335 14.89 -3.03 9.72
C VAL A 335 16.13 -2.14 9.63
N ASP A 336 16.91 -2.10 10.70
CA ASP A 336 18.18 -1.39 10.73
C ASP A 336 19.25 -2.22 10.03
N PHE A 337 19.68 -1.76 8.86
CA PHE A 337 20.76 -2.38 8.10
C PHE A 337 22.01 -1.51 8.18
N LEU A 338 22.77 -1.63 9.27
CA LEU A 338 24.01 -0.86 9.49
C LEU A 338 25.02 -0.91 8.33
N PRO A 339 25.19 -2.04 7.62
CA PRO A 339 26.15 -2.13 6.52
C PRO A 339 25.73 -1.42 5.23
N VAL A 340 24.46 -1.01 5.09
CA VAL A 340 23.98 -0.43 3.82
C VAL A 340 24.57 0.98 3.62
N GLU A 341 25.41 1.10 2.60
CA GLU A 341 26.05 2.36 2.22
C GLU A 341 25.24 3.15 1.21
N ARG A 342 24.56 2.47 0.30
CA ARG A 342 23.88 3.09 -0.82
C ARG A 342 22.49 2.51 -1.07
N VAL A 343 21.59 3.39 -1.46
CA VAL A 343 20.26 3.02 -1.96
C VAL A 343 20.13 3.48 -3.40
N LEU A 344 19.74 2.58 -4.29
CA LEU A 344 19.37 2.90 -5.67
C LEU A 344 17.85 2.78 -5.82
N GLN A 345 17.22 3.80 -6.38
CA GLN A 345 15.80 3.83 -6.72
C GLN A 345 15.63 3.70 -8.21
N ILE A 346 15.23 2.53 -8.70
CA ILE A 346 14.97 2.31 -10.13
C ILE A 346 13.57 2.85 -10.48
N GLY A 347 13.54 3.80 -11.41
CA GLY A 347 12.33 4.49 -11.82
C GLY A 347 11.81 5.50 -10.80
N SER A 348 10.68 6.13 -11.13
CA SER A 348 10.05 7.15 -10.29
C SER A 348 9.76 6.67 -8.87
N PRO A 349 10.12 7.42 -7.81
CA PRO A 349 9.76 7.07 -6.43
C PRO A 349 8.26 7.23 -6.15
N LYS A 350 7.53 7.92 -7.03
CA LYS A 350 6.11 8.26 -6.94
C LYS A 350 5.73 9.22 -5.81
N GLY A 351 6.69 9.61 -4.97
CA GLY A 351 6.48 10.56 -3.89
C GLY A 351 7.75 10.84 -3.10
N VAL A 352 7.79 12.02 -2.48
CA VAL A 352 8.92 12.55 -1.69
C VAL A 352 9.12 11.76 -0.40
N ALA A 353 8.04 11.50 0.35
CA ALA A 353 8.08 10.74 1.60
C ALA A 353 8.71 9.35 1.40
N ARG A 354 8.35 8.66 0.33
CA ARG A 354 8.93 7.35 0.02
C ARG A 354 10.42 7.43 -0.32
N LEU A 355 10.83 8.44 -1.09
CA LEU A 355 12.23 8.64 -1.39
C LEU A 355 13.05 8.86 -0.11
N LEU A 356 12.53 9.68 0.81
CA LEU A 356 13.12 9.93 2.13
C LEU A 356 13.18 8.66 3.00
N GLN A 357 12.12 7.85 3.01
CA GLN A 357 12.09 6.56 3.73
C GLN A 357 13.17 5.61 3.22
N ARG A 358 13.31 5.49 1.88
CA ARG A 358 14.33 4.66 1.24
C ARG A 358 15.72 5.19 1.48
N ALA A 359 15.94 6.49 1.35
CA ALA A 359 17.20 7.14 1.69
C ALA A 359 17.64 6.83 3.13
N GLY A 360 16.67 6.83 4.05
CA GLY A 360 16.87 6.48 5.44
C GLY A 360 17.35 5.03 5.69
N ARG A 361 17.33 4.14 4.70
CA ARG A 361 17.91 2.80 4.80
C ARG A 361 19.43 2.79 4.64
N SER A 362 20.05 3.85 4.15
CA SER A 362 21.49 4.05 4.13
C SER A 362 21.96 4.96 5.26
N GLY A 363 23.23 4.85 5.67
CA GLY A 363 23.81 5.70 6.69
C GLY A 363 23.08 5.60 8.04
N HIS A 364 22.76 4.40 8.50
CA HIS A 364 21.90 4.14 9.67
C HIS A 364 22.54 4.48 11.03
N ALA A 365 23.66 5.19 11.06
CA ALA A 365 24.32 5.62 12.27
C ALA A 365 24.32 7.15 12.37
N PRO A 366 24.24 7.73 13.59
CA PRO A 366 24.40 9.16 13.79
C PRO A 366 25.72 9.66 13.18
N GLY A 367 25.67 10.80 12.48
CA GLY A 367 26.83 11.39 11.80
C GLY A 367 27.19 10.80 10.44
N ARG A 368 26.52 9.72 9.98
CA ARG A 368 26.67 9.22 8.60
C ARG A 368 25.62 9.82 7.68
N ALA A 369 26.04 10.24 6.48
CA ALA A 369 25.12 10.72 5.45
C ALA A 369 24.20 9.57 4.96
N SER A 370 22.92 9.88 4.76
CA SER A 370 22.01 9.02 3.99
C SER A 370 22.17 9.34 2.51
N ARG A 371 22.32 8.32 1.65
CA ARG A 371 22.45 8.52 0.20
C ARG A 371 21.45 7.66 -0.56
N VAL A 372 20.70 8.31 -1.45
CA VAL A 372 19.83 7.66 -2.43
C VAL A 372 20.14 8.16 -3.82
N THR A 373 20.36 7.23 -4.74
CA THR A 373 20.61 7.51 -6.15
C THR A 373 19.37 7.11 -6.96
N VAL A 374 18.74 8.08 -7.62
CA VAL A 374 17.60 7.81 -8.52
C VAL A 374 18.15 7.33 -9.86
N VAL A 375 17.58 6.24 -10.38
CA VAL A 375 17.96 5.64 -11.67
C VAL A 375 16.79 5.80 -12.62
N PRO A 376 16.80 6.77 -13.53
CA PRO A 376 15.71 7.04 -14.44
C PRO A 376 15.56 5.91 -15.46
N THR A 377 14.32 5.54 -15.77
CA THR A 377 13.99 4.55 -16.80
C THR A 377 13.54 5.18 -18.11
N HIS A 378 13.23 6.47 -18.09
CA HIS A 378 12.95 7.30 -19.26
C HIS A 378 13.20 8.78 -18.95
N SER A 379 13.23 9.61 -19.99
CA SER A 379 13.67 11.01 -19.91
C SER A 379 12.84 11.91 -18.99
N LEU A 380 11.53 11.70 -18.83
CA LEU A 380 10.73 12.48 -17.86
C LEU A 380 11.08 12.15 -16.40
N GLU A 381 11.61 10.97 -16.11
CA GLU A 381 12.07 10.66 -14.75
C GLU A 381 13.38 11.40 -14.38
N LEU A 382 14.12 11.94 -15.36
CA LEU A 382 15.19 12.91 -15.10
C LEU A 382 14.63 14.22 -14.53
N VAL A 383 13.52 14.71 -15.11
CA VAL A 383 12.81 15.89 -14.57
C VAL A 383 12.27 15.60 -13.17
N GLU A 384 11.69 14.40 -12.95
CA GLU A 384 11.22 14.01 -11.61
C GLU A 384 12.37 13.94 -10.59
N SER A 385 13.58 13.55 -11.00
CA SER A 385 14.73 13.48 -10.08
C SER A 385 15.13 14.88 -9.58
N VAL A 386 15.17 15.87 -10.49
CA VAL A 386 15.39 17.27 -10.13
C VAL A 386 14.26 17.80 -9.25
N ALA A 387 13.01 17.53 -9.65
CA ALA A 387 11.81 17.94 -8.92
C ALA A 387 11.78 17.37 -7.50
N ALA A 388 12.17 16.11 -7.33
CA ALA A 388 12.24 15.46 -6.01
C ALA A 388 13.26 16.15 -5.10
N ARG A 389 14.46 16.50 -5.60
CA ARG A 389 15.44 17.28 -4.82
C ARG A 389 14.89 18.64 -4.41
N MET A 390 14.31 19.39 -5.35
CA MET A 390 13.69 20.69 -5.06
C MET A 390 12.56 20.59 -4.03
N ALA A 391 11.72 19.54 -4.11
CA ALA A 391 10.64 19.31 -3.16
C ALA A 391 11.18 18.99 -1.76
N ILE A 392 12.24 18.18 -1.65
CA ILE A 392 12.92 17.86 -0.38
C ILE A 392 13.52 19.11 0.25
N GLU A 393 14.24 19.90 -0.51
CA GLU A 393 14.85 21.17 -0.06
C GLU A 393 13.80 22.17 0.42
N ALA A 394 12.62 22.20 -0.25
CA ALA A 394 11.48 23.02 0.14
C ALA A 394 10.66 22.42 1.31
N GLY A 395 11.03 21.25 1.84
CA GLY A 395 10.30 20.58 2.93
C GLY A 395 8.89 20.11 2.55
N ARG A 396 8.61 19.91 1.26
CA ARG A 396 7.29 19.45 0.78
C ARG A 396 7.20 17.94 0.89
N ILE A 397 6.41 17.46 1.84
CA ILE A 397 6.19 16.03 2.12
C ILE A 397 4.69 15.76 2.10
N GLU A 398 4.30 14.59 1.61
CA GLU A 398 2.91 14.18 1.46
C GLU A 398 2.15 14.15 2.79
N ALA A 399 0.94 14.69 2.77
CA ALA A 399 -0.05 14.54 3.82
C ALA A 399 -0.68 13.13 3.81
N ARG A 400 -1.22 12.70 4.94
CA ARG A 400 -1.97 11.45 5.10
C ARG A 400 -3.27 11.72 5.85
N GLU A 401 -4.39 11.28 5.27
CA GLU A 401 -5.71 11.43 5.87
C GLU A 401 -6.21 10.09 6.41
N SER A 402 -6.91 10.13 7.55
CA SER A 402 -7.55 8.93 8.10
C SER A 402 -8.82 8.61 7.31
N PRO A 403 -9.11 7.32 6.99
CA PRO A 403 -10.38 6.93 6.40
C PRO A 403 -11.55 7.38 7.28
N ASP A 404 -12.59 7.94 6.64
CA ASP A 404 -13.81 8.37 7.29
C ASP A 404 -14.84 7.23 7.33
N LYS A 405 -15.33 6.92 8.51
CA LYS A 405 -16.41 5.96 8.83
C LYS A 405 -16.40 4.63 8.03
N PRO A 406 -15.31 3.84 8.03
CA PRO A 406 -15.33 2.53 7.38
C PRO A 406 -16.20 1.55 8.20
N LEU A 407 -17.50 1.45 7.87
CA LEU A 407 -18.49 0.66 8.63
C LEU A 407 -18.19 -0.83 8.67
N ASP A 408 -17.51 -1.37 7.66
CA ASP A 408 -17.01 -2.75 7.65
C ASP A 408 -16.03 -3.02 8.81
N VAL A 409 -15.15 -2.06 9.12
CA VAL A 409 -14.21 -2.14 10.25
C VAL A 409 -14.97 -2.03 11.57
N LEU A 410 -15.97 -1.14 11.66
CA LEU A 410 -16.80 -1.00 12.85
C LEU A 410 -17.59 -2.28 13.12
N VAL A 411 -18.26 -2.83 12.11
CA VAL A 411 -18.98 -4.12 12.20
C VAL A 411 -18.05 -5.25 12.68
N GLN A 412 -16.82 -5.32 12.18
CA GLN A 412 -15.83 -6.28 12.65
C GLN A 412 -15.46 -6.03 14.11
N HIS A 413 -15.30 -4.77 14.52
CA HIS A 413 -14.98 -4.40 15.89
C HIS A 413 -16.11 -4.75 16.88
N LEU A 414 -17.37 -4.53 16.50
CA LEU A 414 -18.54 -4.91 17.34
C LEU A 414 -18.50 -6.40 17.70
N VAL A 415 -18.25 -7.27 16.70
CA VAL A 415 -18.13 -8.71 16.96
C VAL A 415 -16.89 -9.04 17.78
N THR A 416 -15.78 -8.33 17.58
CA THR A 416 -14.55 -8.47 18.37
C THR A 416 -14.83 -8.18 19.85
N VAL A 417 -15.49 -7.07 20.16
CA VAL A 417 -15.82 -6.68 21.54
C VAL A 417 -16.89 -7.60 22.14
N ALA A 418 -17.87 -8.05 21.35
CA ALA A 418 -18.87 -9.02 21.77
C ALA A 418 -18.25 -10.35 22.25
N LEU A 419 -17.12 -10.76 21.62
CA LEU A 419 -16.32 -11.92 22.05
C LEU A 419 -15.48 -11.63 23.30
N GLY A 420 -15.01 -10.40 23.45
CA GLY A 420 -14.14 -9.92 24.53
C GLY A 420 -14.84 -9.61 25.85
N GLY A 421 -15.93 -10.30 26.16
CA GLY A 421 -16.72 -10.09 27.39
C GLY A 421 -18.06 -9.42 27.16
N GLY A 422 -18.36 -9.00 25.94
CA GLY A 422 -19.61 -8.32 25.60
C GLY A 422 -19.55 -6.80 25.75
N PHE A 423 -20.64 -6.13 25.36
CA PHE A 423 -20.78 -4.68 25.48
C PHE A 423 -22.23 -4.23 25.63
N GLN A 424 -22.43 -3.08 26.27
CA GLN A 424 -23.66 -2.30 26.23
C GLN A 424 -23.62 -1.37 25.03
N ALA A 425 -24.71 -1.33 24.24
CA ALA A 425 -24.72 -0.65 22.94
C ALA A 425 -24.37 0.85 23.02
N GLU A 426 -24.97 1.56 23.98
CA GLU A 426 -24.76 2.99 24.16
C GLU A 426 -23.35 3.33 24.63
N ALA A 427 -22.85 2.58 25.63
CA ALA A 427 -21.49 2.78 26.12
C ALA A 427 -20.42 2.55 25.04
N LEU A 428 -20.61 1.54 24.17
CA LEU A 428 -19.70 1.30 23.07
C LEU A 428 -19.83 2.34 21.96
N ARG A 429 -21.04 2.84 21.69
CA ARG A 429 -21.22 3.98 20.76
C ARG A 429 -20.40 5.19 21.18
N ASP A 430 -20.51 5.56 22.45
CA ASP A 430 -19.82 6.72 23.00
C ASP A 430 -18.29 6.51 23.01
N GLU A 431 -17.83 5.28 23.21
CA GLU A 431 -16.43 4.88 23.08
C GLU A 431 -15.94 5.03 21.63
N VAL A 432 -16.69 4.53 20.65
CA VAL A 432 -16.37 4.57 19.21
C VAL A 432 -16.33 6.03 18.71
N ARG A 433 -17.26 6.87 19.12
CA ARG A 433 -17.31 8.30 18.75
C ARG A 433 -16.13 9.12 19.27
N ARG A 434 -15.36 8.62 20.25
CA ARG A 434 -14.11 9.28 20.68
C ARG A 434 -12.96 9.07 19.71
N THR A 435 -13.09 8.19 18.74
CA THR A 435 -12.09 8.03 17.69
C THR A 435 -12.27 9.07 16.59
N TRP A 436 -11.18 9.43 15.93
CA TRP A 436 -11.24 10.39 14.81
C TRP A 436 -12.10 9.85 13.66
N ALA A 437 -11.95 8.58 13.30
CA ALA A 437 -12.64 7.98 12.17
C ALA A 437 -14.18 7.93 12.34
N TYR A 438 -14.69 7.90 13.58
CA TYR A 438 -16.12 7.79 13.86
C TYR A 438 -16.69 8.95 14.70
N ARG A 439 -15.99 10.09 14.79
CA ARG A 439 -16.45 11.26 15.53
C ARG A 439 -17.82 11.78 15.05
N ASP A 440 -18.08 11.63 13.74
CA ASP A 440 -19.32 12.05 13.09
C ASP A 440 -20.27 10.87 12.80
N LEU A 441 -20.13 9.75 13.53
CA LEU A 441 -21.01 8.59 13.39
C LEU A 441 -22.41 8.94 13.87
N THR A 442 -23.40 8.83 12.99
CA THR A 442 -24.80 9.11 13.32
C THR A 442 -25.45 7.97 14.13
N ASP A 443 -26.57 8.26 14.79
CA ASP A 443 -27.32 7.22 15.51
C ASP A 443 -28.00 6.23 14.56
N ASP A 444 -28.30 6.64 13.33
CA ASP A 444 -28.84 5.77 12.29
C ASP A 444 -27.79 4.79 11.78
N GLU A 445 -26.58 5.28 11.50
CA GLU A 445 -25.44 4.44 11.11
C GLU A 445 -25.08 3.45 12.24
N TRP A 446 -25.12 3.91 13.50
CA TRP A 446 -24.89 3.04 14.66
C TRP A 446 -25.94 1.94 14.78
N ARG A 447 -27.24 2.30 14.70
CA ARG A 447 -28.34 1.33 14.72
C ARG A 447 -28.24 0.32 13.59
N TRP A 448 -27.91 0.81 12.39
CA TRP A 448 -27.68 -0.07 11.25
C TRP A 448 -26.54 -1.08 11.52
N CYS A 449 -25.41 -0.63 12.09
CA CYS A 449 -24.30 -1.52 12.44
C CYS A 449 -24.71 -2.60 13.47
N LEU A 450 -25.49 -2.25 14.47
CA LEU A 450 -26.03 -3.18 15.46
C LEU A 450 -26.98 -4.20 14.80
N ASP A 451 -27.91 -3.76 13.96
CA ASP A 451 -28.81 -4.64 13.23
C ASP A 451 -28.05 -5.54 12.26
N PHE A 452 -27.02 -5.03 11.63
CA PHE A 452 -26.19 -5.82 10.72
C PHE A 452 -25.41 -6.95 11.44
N VAL A 453 -24.89 -6.72 12.63
CA VAL A 453 -24.24 -7.81 13.39
C VAL A 453 -25.25 -8.77 14.00
N ARG A 454 -26.49 -8.32 14.26
CA ARG A 454 -27.58 -9.12 14.81
C ARG A 454 -28.17 -10.10 13.82
N GLN A 455 -28.30 -9.71 12.53
CA GLN A 455 -29.03 -10.50 11.54
C GLN A 455 -28.50 -10.41 10.10
N GLY A 456 -27.42 -9.65 9.85
CA GLY A 456 -26.84 -9.51 8.49
C GLY A 456 -27.63 -8.58 7.55
N GLY A 457 -28.56 -7.80 8.10
CA GLY A 457 -29.51 -6.99 7.34
C GLY A 457 -30.80 -7.75 6.96
N PRO A 458 -31.80 -7.07 6.33
CA PRO A 458 -33.11 -7.65 6.03
C PRO A 458 -33.03 -8.92 5.17
N THR A 459 -32.14 -8.94 4.16
CA THR A 459 -32.02 -10.05 3.20
C THR A 459 -31.37 -11.31 3.77
N LEU A 460 -30.61 -11.20 4.86
CA LEU A 460 -29.88 -12.33 5.46
C LEU A 460 -30.47 -12.77 6.80
N SER A 461 -31.54 -12.15 7.27
CA SER A 461 -32.12 -12.37 8.61
C SER A 461 -32.57 -13.81 8.90
N VAL A 462 -32.94 -14.57 7.85
CA VAL A 462 -33.32 -15.99 7.94
C VAL A 462 -32.13 -16.92 8.16
N TYR A 463 -30.90 -16.47 7.91
CA TYR A 463 -29.69 -17.32 7.99
C TYR A 463 -28.98 -17.15 9.34
N PRO A 464 -28.89 -18.21 10.18
CA PRO A 464 -28.25 -18.15 11.50
C PRO A 464 -26.77 -17.74 11.47
N ASP A 465 -26.06 -18.01 10.38
CA ASP A 465 -24.63 -17.71 10.20
C ASP A 465 -24.31 -16.20 10.24
N TYR A 466 -25.32 -15.34 10.01
CA TYR A 466 -25.18 -13.88 10.06
C TYR A 466 -25.67 -13.26 11.39
N ARG A 467 -26.13 -14.08 12.35
CA ARG A 467 -26.47 -13.65 13.72
C ARG A 467 -25.20 -13.67 14.57
N ARG A 468 -24.30 -12.70 14.33
CA ARG A 468 -22.93 -12.72 14.86
C ARG A 468 -22.80 -12.16 16.27
N ALA A 469 -23.64 -11.22 16.66
CA ALA A 469 -23.74 -10.71 18.03
C ALA A 469 -25.18 -10.39 18.35
N MET A 470 -25.63 -10.73 19.55
CA MET A 470 -27.01 -10.54 20.02
C MET A 470 -26.99 -10.04 21.47
N PRO A 471 -27.95 -9.18 21.88
CA PRO A 471 -28.10 -8.80 23.27
C PRO A 471 -28.65 -9.98 24.09
N ASP A 472 -28.11 -10.18 25.30
CA ASP A 472 -28.65 -11.08 26.30
C ASP A 472 -29.80 -10.41 27.09
N GLU A 473 -30.33 -11.08 28.11
CA GLU A 473 -31.43 -10.61 28.95
C GLU A 473 -31.13 -9.28 29.68
N HIS A 474 -29.82 -8.93 29.82
CA HIS A 474 -29.36 -7.71 30.44
C HIS A 474 -28.96 -6.64 29.42
N GLY A 475 -29.24 -6.87 28.12
CA GLY A 475 -28.88 -5.97 27.03
C GLY A 475 -27.39 -5.98 26.67
N VAL A 476 -26.62 -6.93 27.20
CA VAL A 476 -25.20 -7.10 26.87
C VAL A 476 -25.07 -7.89 25.57
N TRP A 477 -24.44 -7.28 24.58
CA TRP A 477 -24.21 -7.91 23.27
C TRP A 477 -23.09 -8.93 23.35
N ARG A 478 -23.39 -10.18 22.95
CA ARG A 478 -22.45 -11.32 22.97
C ARG A 478 -22.55 -12.13 21.69
N VAL A 479 -21.49 -12.87 21.37
CA VAL A 479 -21.53 -13.85 20.27
C VAL A 479 -22.22 -15.13 20.75
N PRO A 480 -23.31 -15.58 20.10
CA PRO A 480 -24.15 -16.68 20.61
C PRO A 480 -23.55 -18.07 20.41
N ASP A 481 -22.62 -18.23 19.43
CA ASP A 481 -22.16 -19.56 18.98
C ASP A 481 -20.62 -19.61 18.89
N ALA A 482 -20.02 -20.69 19.43
CA ALA A 482 -18.60 -20.97 19.39
C ALA A 482 -18.03 -21.12 17.95
N ARG A 483 -18.86 -21.59 17.00
CA ARG A 483 -18.49 -21.70 15.59
C ARG A 483 -18.33 -20.30 14.98
N LEU A 484 -19.26 -19.40 15.25
CA LEU A 484 -19.17 -18.00 14.82
C LEU A 484 -17.97 -17.29 15.44
N ALA A 485 -17.71 -17.54 16.74
CA ALA A 485 -16.53 -17.04 17.44
C ALA A 485 -15.20 -17.48 16.74
N ARG A 486 -15.12 -18.79 16.40
CA ARG A 486 -13.95 -19.34 15.70
C ARG A 486 -13.80 -18.71 14.31
N ARG A 487 -14.89 -18.63 13.55
CA ARG A 487 -14.93 -18.01 12.20
C ARG A 487 -14.46 -16.56 12.25
N HIS A 488 -14.96 -15.76 13.22
CA HIS A 488 -14.55 -14.38 13.39
C HIS A 488 -13.05 -14.26 13.67
N ARG A 489 -12.52 -15.02 14.67
CA ARG A 489 -11.08 -14.98 15.00
C ARG A 489 -10.15 -15.33 13.82
N MET A 490 -10.64 -16.11 12.86
CA MET A 490 -9.89 -16.47 11.65
C MET A 490 -9.99 -15.40 10.56
N SER A 491 -10.93 -14.46 10.67
CA SER A 491 -11.22 -13.42 9.67
C SER A 491 -10.87 -12.02 10.16
N VAL A 492 -10.40 -11.86 11.40
CA VAL A 492 -10.04 -10.55 11.95
C VAL A 492 -8.90 -9.91 11.17
N GLY A 493 -9.07 -8.64 10.84
CA GLY A 493 -8.10 -7.82 10.13
C GLY A 493 -8.69 -7.18 8.88
N THR A 494 -8.01 -6.16 8.39
CA THR A 494 -8.43 -5.35 7.24
C THR A 494 -7.55 -5.57 6.01
N ILE A 495 -6.52 -6.43 6.10
CA ILE A 495 -5.68 -6.78 4.96
C ILE A 495 -6.40 -7.84 4.13
N VAL A 496 -6.91 -7.42 3.00
CA VAL A 496 -7.54 -8.29 2.01
C VAL A 496 -6.57 -8.48 0.85
N SER A 497 -6.05 -9.69 0.68
CA SER A 497 -5.21 -10.05 -0.46
C SER A 497 -6.03 -10.80 -1.52
N ASP A 498 -5.62 -10.68 -2.79
CA ASP A 498 -6.09 -11.57 -3.85
C ASP A 498 -5.74 -13.02 -3.49
N ALA A 499 -6.51 -13.98 -4.02
CA ALA A 499 -6.21 -15.37 -3.79
C ALA A 499 -4.87 -15.73 -4.41
N THR A 500 -4.00 -16.29 -3.59
CA THR A 500 -2.66 -16.70 -3.98
C THR A 500 -2.52 -18.21 -3.94
N MET A 501 -1.75 -18.75 -4.86
CA MET A 501 -1.36 -20.16 -4.90
C MET A 501 0.05 -20.33 -4.35
N GLN A 502 0.26 -21.39 -3.58
CA GLN A 502 1.60 -21.79 -3.15
C GLN A 502 2.41 -22.28 -4.35
N VAL A 503 3.66 -21.88 -4.46
CA VAL A 503 4.61 -22.40 -5.44
C VAL A 503 5.55 -23.39 -4.72
N ARG A 504 5.55 -24.64 -5.14
CA ARG A 504 6.36 -25.70 -4.52
C ARG A 504 7.09 -26.53 -5.55
N PHE A 505 8.30 -26.97 -5.23
CA PHE A 505 8.99 -27.94 -6.06
C PHE A 505 8.24 -29.27 -6.11
N TRP A 506 8.13 -29.83 -7.33
CA TRP A 506 7.63 -31.18 -7.55
C TRP A 506 8.64 -32.22 -7.07
N THR A 507 8.17 -33.21 -6.29
CA THR A 507 8.96 -34.39 -5.90
C THR A 507 8.26 -35.67 -6.33
N ARG A 508 9.02 -36.68 -6.73
CA ARG A 508 8.49 -37.98 -7.18
C ARG A 508 7.69 -38.73 -6.08
N ALA A 509 7.91 -38.38 -4.82
CA ALA A 509 7.22 -39.03 -3.69
C ALA A 509 5.82 -38.48 -3.40
N GLY A 510 5.27 -37.58 -4.21
CA GLY A 510 3.91 -37.03 -4.06
C GLY A 510 3.69 -36.04 -2.92
N SER A 511 4.61 -35.96 -1.96
CA SER A 511 4.61 -34.94 -0.90
C SER A 511 5.43 -33.75 -1.37
N GLY A 512 4.83 -32.56 -1.37
CA GLY A 512 5.42 -31.35 -1.93
C GLY A 512 6.83 -31.05 -1.41
N GLY A 513 7.74 -30.72 -2.33
CA GLY A 513 9.10 -30.24 -2.02
C GLY A 513 9.07 -28.87 -1.31
N ALA A 514 10.25 -28.23 -1.22
CA ALA A 514 10.42 -26.93 -0.57
C ALA A 514 9.45 -25.87 -1.14
N SER A 515 8.87 -25.07 -0.27
CA SER A 515 8.08 -23.89 -0.65
C SER A 515 9.01 -22.81 -1.20
N LEU A 516 8.59 -22.15 -2.28
CA LEU A 516 9.29 -21.02 -2.87
C LEU A 516 8.60 -19.69 -2.52
N GLY A 517 7.31 -19.74 -2.20
CA GLY A 517 6.49 -18.57 -1.92
C GLY A 517 5.09 -18.66 -2.53
N THR A 518 4.50 -17.53 -2.89
CA THR A 518 3.13 -17.44 -3.40
C THR A 518 3.04 -16.58 -4.66
N VAL A 519 2.17 -16.98 -5.59
CA VAL A 519 1.84 -16.23 -6.81
C VAL A 519 0.33 -16.10 -6.92
N GLU A 520 -0.18 -15.05 -7.54
CA GLU A 520 -1.62 -14.87 -7.74
C GLU A 520 -2.22 -16.01 -8.56
N GLU A 521 -3.40 -16.48 -8.13
CA GLU A 521 -4.14 -17.56 -8.81
C GLU A 521 -4.41 -17.19 -10.27
N GLY A 522 -4.78 -15.92 -10.54
CA GLY A 522 -5.09 -15.45 -11.89
C GLY A 522 -3.91 -15.50 -12.87
N PHE A 523 -2.66 -15.49 -12.39
CA PHE A 523 -1.48 -15.70 -13.23
C PHE A 523 -1.31 -17.18 -13.57
N ILE A 524 -1.34 -18.06 -12.58
CA ILE A 524 -1.18 -19.51 -12.77
C ILE A 524 -2.30 -20.09 -13.64
N ALA A 525 -3.53 -19.58 -13.47
CA ALA A 525 -4.70 -20.05 -14.25
C ALA A 525 -4.56 -19.83 -15.78
N ARG A 526 -3.63 -18.98 -16.22
CA ARG A 526 -3.33 -18.72 -17.64
C ARG A 526 -2.19 -19.59 -18.20
N LEU A 527 -1.50 -20.32 -17.35
CA LEU A 527 -0.40 -21.19 -17.72
C LEU A 527 -0.88 -22.62 -17.92
N ALA A 528 -0.34 -23.31 -18.93
CA ALA A 528 -0.50 -24.73 -19.13
C ALA A 528 0.68 -25.49 -18.49
N PRO A 529 0.52 -26.78 -18.11
CA PRO A 529 1.65 -27.62 -17.77
C PRO A 529 2.69 -27.63 -18.88
N GLY A 530 3.98 -27.41 -18.52
CA GLY A 530 5.09 -27.23 -19.47
C GLY A 530 5.44 -25.77 -19.75
N ASP A 531 4.61 -24.81 -19.39
CA ASP A 531 4.93 -23.39 -19.51
C ASP A 531 5.98 -22.97 -18.46
N CYS A 532 6.86 -22.07 -18.88
CA CYS A 532 7.94 -21.58 -18.04
C CYS A 532 7.66 -20.17 -17.55
N PHE A 533 8.03 -19.90 -16.30
CA PHE A 533 7.91 -18.58 -15.70
C PHE A 533 9.06 -18.29 -14.72
N LEU A 534 9.33 -17.01 -14.51
CA LEU A 534 10.35 -16.50 -13.59
C LEU A 534 9.77 -16.28 -12.21
N PHE A 535 10.33 -16.90 -11.16
CA PHE A 535 9.90 -16.65 -9.78
C PHE A 535 11.02 -16.95 -8.77
N GLY A 536 11.24 -16.03 -7.84
CA GLY A 536 12.28 -16.12 -6.82
C GLY A 536 13.68 -16.15 -7.44
N GLY A 537 13.89 -15.41 -8.53
CA GLY A 537 15.13 -15.41 -9.30
C GLY A 537 15.44 -16.74 -9.99
N ARG A 538 14.43 -17.56 -10.29
CA ARG A 538 14.61 -18.90 -10.91
C ARG A 538 13.66 -19.08 -12.07
N LEU A 539 14.18 -19.68 -13.14
CA LEU A 539 13.36 -20.17 -14.22
C LEU A 539 12.68 -21.48 -13.82
N LEU A 540 11.35 -21.48 -13.76
CA LEU A 540 10.53 -22.60 -13.31
C LEU A 540 9.59 -23.03 -14.42
N GLU A 541 9.35 -24.34 -14.53
CA GLU A 541 8.34 -24.94 -15.41
C GLU A 541 7.18 -25.44 -14.58
N LEU A 542 5.96 -25.09 -14.95
CA LEU A 542 4.73 -25.58 -14.32
C LEU A 542 4.55 -27.07 -14.65
N VAL A 543 4.49 -27.91 -13.63
CA VAL A 543 4.24 -29.36 -13.79
C VAL A 543 2.75 -29.66 -13.68
N ARG A 544 2.12 -29.18 -12.63
CA ARG A 544 0.67 -29.33 -12.40
C ARG A 544 0.17 -28.34 -11.34
N VAL A 545 -1.13 -28.14 -11.32
CA VAL A 545 -1.84 -27.44 -10.25
C VAL A 545 -2.70 -28.47 -9.52
N GLN A 546 -2.61 -28.47 -8.18
CA GLN A 546 -3.45 -29.30 -7.35
C GLN A 546 -3.83 -28.52 -6.09
N GLU A 547 -5.14 -28.43 -5.81
CA GLU A 547 -5.67 -27.55 -4.78
C GLU A 547 -5.13 -26.12 -4.97
N MET A 548 -4.75 -25.41 -3.92
CA MET A 548 -4.16 -24.07 -4.04
C MET A 548 -2.62 -24.10 -4.14
N THR A 549 -2.07 -25.10 -4.87
CA THR A 549 -0.62 -25.28 -5.02
C THR A 549 -0.22 -25.51 -6.48
N ALA A 550 0.70 -24.67 -6.97
CA ALA A 550 1.39 -24.85 -8.24
C ALA A 550 2.68 -25.64 -8.01
N TYR A 551 2.77 -26.83 -8.54
CA TYR A 551 3.97 -27.66 -8.50
C TYR A 551 4.85 -27.36 -9.69
N VAL A 552 6.13 -27.09 -9.42
CA VAL A 552 7.10 -26.64 -10.42
C VAL A 552 8.38 -27.48 -10.39
N ARG A 553 9.12 -27.43 -11.51
CA ARG A 553 10.50 -27.93 -11.59
C ARG A 553 11.42 -26.82 -12.14
N ARG A 554 12.72 -26.95 -11.95
CA ARG A 554 13.69 -26.05 -12.61
C ARG A 554 13.60 -26.27 -14.12
N ALA A 555 13.64 -25.18 -14.88
CA ALA A 555 13.65 -25.19 -16.34
C ALA A 555 14.92 -24.56 -16.88
N SER A 556 15.23 -24.84 -18.15
CA SER A 556 16.31 -24.22 -18.93
C SER A 556 15.84 -23.99 -20.38
N GLY A 557 16.23 -22.87 -20.96
CA GLY A 557 16.20 -22.70 -22.43
C GLY A 557 14.87 -22.16 -23.04
N LYS A 558 13.83 -21.78 -22.28
CA LYS A 558 12.58 -21.18 -22.83
C LYS A 558 12.43 -19.73 -22.36
N ARG A 559 11.86 -18.84 -23.20
CA ARG A 559 11.48 -17.49 -22.77
C ARG A 559 10.45 -17.59 -21.65
N PRO A 560 10.71 -17.06 -20.43
CA PRO A 560 9.79 -17.17 -19.32
C PRO A 560 8.67 -16.14 -19.40
N ALA A 561 7.47 -16.53 -18.98
CA ALA A 561 6.47 -15.57 -18.55
C ALA A 561 6.90 -14.96 -17.20
N VAL A 562 6.69 -13.66 -17.03
CA VAL A 562 6.93 -12.99 -15.75
C VAL A 562 5.61 -12.87 -15.02
N PRO A 563 5.51 -13.31 -13.75
CA PRO A 563 4.30 -13.14 -12.96
C PRO A 563 3.88 -11.68 -12.91
N ARG A 564 2.59 -11.44 -13.07
CA ARG A 564 1.98 -10.14 -12.84
C ARG A 564 1.23 -10.22 -11.53
N TRP A 565 1.47 -9.25 -10.67
CA TRP A 565 0.73 -9.06 -9.42
C TRP A 565 -0.18 -7.85 -9.59
N ASN A 566 -1.45 -8.03 -9.24
CA ASN A 566 -2.44 -6.96 -9.21
C ASN A 566 -2.17 -6.11 -7.95
N GLY A 567 -1.16 -5.26 -8.01
CA GLY A 567 -0.91 -4.27 -6.96
C GLY A 567 -1.68 -2.97 -7.23
N SER A 568 -1.88 -2.15 -6.22
CA SER A 568 -2.33 -0.77 -6.40
C SER A 568 -1.35 -0.04 -7.31
N LYS A 569 -1.84 0.57 -8.39
CA LYS A 569 -1.04 1.49 -9.20
C LYS A 569 -0.81 2.73 -8.33
N MET A 570 0.44 2.93 -7.90
CA MET A 570 0.77 4.11 -7.08
C MET A 570 0.83 5.33 -7.98
N PRO A 571 -0.05 6.33 -7.79
CA PRO A 571 0.00 7.57 -8.55
C PRO A 571 1.19 8.43 -8.10
N LEU A 572 1.61 9.35 -8.96
CA LEU A 572 2.50 10.43 -8.58
C LEU A 572 1.85 11.30 -7.50
N SER A 573 2.56 11.65 -6.44
CA SER A 573 2.03 12.52 -5.38
C SER A 573 1.79 13.94 -5.88
N THR A 574 0.99 14.71 -5.16
CA THR A 574 0.72 16.12 -5.48
C THR A 574 2.00 16.93 -5.39
N GLU A 575 2.75 16.77 -4.31
CA GLU A 575 3.97 17.51 -4.00
C GLU A 575 5.04 17.29 -5.08
N LEU A 576 5.20 16.04 -5.53
CA LEU A 576 6.15 15.72 -6.59
C LEU A 576 5.64 16.18 -7.97
N ALA A 577 4.36 16.05 -8.25
CA ALA A 577 3.76 16.49 -9.51
C ALA A 577 3.86 18.01 -9.71
N ASP A 578 3.55 18.78 -8.67
CA ASP A 578 3.69 20.23 -8.69
C ASP A 578 5.16 20.65 -8.83
N ALA A 579 6.08 19.93 -8.20
CA ALA A 579 7.52 20.15 -8.36
C ALA A 579 7.98 19.84 -9.78
N VAL A 580 7.42 18.84 -10.48
CA VAL A 580 7.73 18.54 -11.88
C VAL A 580 7.33 19.71 -12.79
N VAL A 581 6.13 20.26 -12.63
CA VAL A 581 5.67 21.43 -13.39
C VAL A 581 6.56 22.64 -13.12
N ALA A 582 6.90 22.90 -11.85
CA ALA A 582 7.81 23.98 -11.47
C ALA A 582 9.22 23.80 -12.05
N THR A 583 9.69 22.55 -12.15
CA THR A 583 10.99 22.22 -12.76
C THR A 583 10.97 22.48 -14.26
N LEU A 584 9.94 22.05 -14.98
CA LEU A 584 9.79 22.34 -16.42
C LEU A 584 9.77 23.85 -16.71
N ASP A 585 9.01 24.60 -15.91
CA ASP A 585 8.97 26.06 -16.00
C ASP A 585 10.33 26.71 -15.69
N ALA A 586 11.06 26.18 -14.70
CA ALA A 586 12.39 26.66 -14.37
C ALA A 586 13.44 26.34 -15.45
N VAL A 587 13.35 25.17 -16.10
CA VAL A 587 14.20 24.80 -17.24
C VAL A 587 13.94 25.75 -18.42
N GLN A 588 12.66 25.98 -18.76
CA GLN A 588 12.27 26.90 -19.86
C GLN A 588 12.76 28.31 -19.62
N ALA A 589 12.69 28.78 -18.37
CA ALA A 589 13.12 30.12 -17.98
C ALA A 589 14.63 30.26 -17.74
N GLY A 590 15.41 29.20 -17.89
CA GLY A 590 16.85 29.20 -17.63
C GLY A 590 17.20 29.49 -16.16
N ARG A 591 16.32 29.15 -15.20
CA ARG A 591 16.51 29.47 -13.77
C ARG A 591 17.27 28.41 -12.99
N LEU A 592 17.54 27.24 -13.58
CA LEU A 592 18.30 26.19 -12.93
C LEU A 592 19.79 26.38 -13.16
N ASP A 593 20.56 26.23 -12.08
CA ASP A 593 22.01 26.29 -12.15
C ASP A 593 22.58 24.97 -12.70
N PRO A 594 23.31 24.99 -13.85
CA PRO A 594 23.91 23.79 -14.43
C PRO A 594 24.90 23.06 -13.50
N ALA A 595 25.56 23.79 -12.57
CA ALA A 595 26.53 23.19 -11.66
C ALA A 595 25.87 22.30 -10.60
N SER A 596 24.64 22.64 -10.17
CA SER A 596 23.86 21.87 -9.20
C SER A 596 22.86 20.92 -9.84
N THR A 597 22.65 21.00 -11.18
CA THR A 597 21.65 20.20 -11.91
C THR A 597 22.30 19.50 -13.10
N PRO A 598 23.06 18.42 -12.86
CA PRO A 598 23.78 17.69 -13.91
C PRO A 598 22.87 16.99 -14.94
N GLU A 599 21.56 16.90 -14.67
CA GLU A 599 20.54 16.37 -15.57
C GLU A 599 20.18 17.31 -16.74
N LEU A 600 20.45 18.61 -16.61
CA LEU A 600 20.03 19.63 -17.60
C LEU A 600 20.41 19.29 -19.04
N PRO A 601 21.65 18.87 -19.35
CA PRO A 601 22.03 18.53 -20.73
C PRO A 601 21.21 17.38 -21.34
N LEU A 602 20.68 16.49 -20.48
CA LEU A 602 19.85 15.34 -20.87
C LEU A 602 18.35 15.69 -20.93
N ILE A 603 17.90 16.69 -20.17
CA ILE A 603 16.52 17.20 -20.17
C ILE A 603 16.30 18.16 -21.35
N ALA A 604 17.27 19.00 -21.68
CA ALA A 604 17.14 20.04 -22.71
C ALA A 604 16.58 19.51 -24.05
N PRO A 605 17.03 18.37 -24.62
CA PRO A 605 16.51 17.91 -25.91
C PRO A 605 15.02 17.58 -25.93
N ILE A 606 14.44 17.12 -24.81
CA ILE A 606 13.00 16.83 -24.72
C ILE A 606 12.19 18.12 -24.53
N VAL A 607 12.70 19.04 -23.73
CA VAL A 607 12.06 20.33 -23.45
C VAL A 607 12.06 21.22 -24.73
N GLU A 608 13.18 21.29 -25.41
CA GLU A 608 13.31 22.01 -26.68
C GLU A 608 12.39 21.44 -27.76
N LEU A 609 12.34 20.14 -27.93
CA LEU A 609 11.47 19.50 -28.90
C LEU A 609 9.98 19.69 -28.56
N GLN A 610 9.61 19.60 -27.30
CA GLN A 610 8.24 19.84 -26.83
C GLN A 610 7.84 21.30 -27.11
N ALA A 611 8.70 22.26 -26.78
CA ALA A 611 8.46 23.68 -27.07
C ALA A 611 8.36 23.99 -28.57
N ARG A 612 9.15 23.29 -29.39
CA ARG A 612 9.16 23.45 -30.85
C ARG A 612 7.90 22.89 -31.52
N TRP A 613 7.43 21.73 -31.08
CA TRP A 613 6.28 21.04 -31.69
C TRP A 613 4.93 21.42 -31.06
N SER A 614 4.95 21.98 -29.86
CA SER A 614 3.76 22.34 -29.08
C SER A 614 4.03 23.52 -28.14
N ALA A 615 3.90 23.29 -26.85
CA ALA A 615 4.23 24.21 -25.77
C ALA A 615 4.68 23.40 -24.54
N LEU A 616 5.24 24.08 -23.53
CA LEU A 616 5.57 23.50 -22.25
C LEU A 616 4.47 23.78 -21.22
N PRO A 617 4.15 22.82 -20.36
CA PRO A 617 3.31 23.04 -19.18
C PRO A 617 3.93 24.08 -18.27
N SER A 618 3.09 24.94 -17.67
CA SER A 618 3.52 25.90 -16.65
C SER A 618 2.53 25.97 -15.49
N PRO A 619 2.91 26.54 -14.35
CA PRO A 619 2.00 26.67 -13.21
C PRO A 619 0.71 27.46 -13.50
N ASN A 620 0.72 28.32 -14.52
CA ASN A 620 -0.38 29.24 -14.86
C ASN A 620 -1.18 28.83 -16.10
N THR A 621 -0.79 27.73 -16.78
CA THR A 621 -1.43 27.30 -18.04
C THR A 621 -1.77 25.83 -18.01
N LEU A 622 -2.97 25.47 -18.47
CA LEU A 622 -3.34 24.11 -18.83
C LEU A 622 -2.98 23.86 -20.29
N LEU A 623 -1.95 23.08 -20.54
CA LEU A 623 -1.63 22.63 -21.89
C LEU A 623 -2.62 21.55 -22.33
N ALA A 624 -3.21 21.77 -23.51
CA ALA A 624 -4.03 20.80 -24.21
C ALA A 624 -3.49 20.64 -25.65
N GLU A 625 -3.40 19.42 -26.11
CA GLU A 625 -2.94 19.11 -27.47
C GLU A 625 -4.02 18.30 -28.21
N THR A 626 -4.21 18.57 -29.48
CA THR A 626 -5.10 17.80 -30.36
C THR A 626 -4.31 17.17 -31.50
N LEU A 627 -4.68 15.97 -31.88
CA LEU A 627 -4.06 15.25 -32.99
C LEU A 627 -5.13 14.46 -33.74
N HIS A 628 -5.07 14.47 -35.07
CA HIS A 628 -5.83 13.55 -35.90
C HIS A 628 -4.91 12.43 -36.42
N SER A 629 -5.27 11.19 -36.15
CA SER A 629 -4.54 10.00 -36.61
C SER A 629 -5.48 8.97 -37.27
N ARG A 630 -4.93 7.83 -37.66
CA ARG A 630 -5.74 6.71 -38.19
C ARG A 630 -6.67 6.11 -37.14
N GLU A 631 -6.35 6.28 -35.88
CA GLU A 631 -7.17 5.81 -34.73
C GLU A 631 -8.36 6.74 -34.44
N GLY A 632 -8.29 8.02 -34.85
CA GLY A 632 -9.35 9.00 -34.64
C GLY A 632 -8.84 10.39 -34.24
N TRP A 633 -9.69 11.11 -33.51
CA TRP A 633 -9.43 12.48 -33.01
C TRP A 633 -9.03 12.42 -31.56
N HIS A 634 -7.76 12.75 -31.28
CA HIS A 634 -7.16 12.74 -29.97
C HIS A 634 -7.28 14.11 -29.30
N LEU A 635 -7.53 14.12 -27.99
CA LEU A 635 -7.32 15.24 -27.09
C LEU A 635 -6.39 14.78 -25.96
N PHE A 636 -5.27 15.43 -25.81
CA PHE A 636 -4.35 15.21 -24.68
C PHE A 636 -4.44 16.40 -23.72
N LEU A 637 -4.51 16.14 -22.42
CA LEU A 637 -4.49 17.14 -21.36
C LEU A 637 -3.39 16.81 -20.37
N TYR A 638 -2.70 17.83 -19.86
CA TYR A 638 -1.57 17.67 -18.95
C TYR A 638 -1.81 18.38 -17.60
N PRO A 639 -2.71 17.83 -16.74
CA PRO A 639 -2.98 18.39 -15.42
C PRO A 639 -1.87 18.17 -14.41
N PHE A 640 -0.97 17.20 -14.62
CA PHE A 640 0.05 16.76 -13.66
C PHE A 640 -0.54 16.49 -12.27
N ALA A 641 -1.58 15.66 -12.21
CA ALA A 641 -2.30 15.35 -10.99
C ALA A 641 -2.19 13.88 -10.57
N GLY A 642 -1.39 13.09 -11.28
CA GLY A 642 -1.23 11.66 -11.04
C GLY A 642 -2.34 10.80 -11.64
N ARG A 643 -2.01 9.55 -11.89
CA ARG A 643 -2.82 8.61 -12.69
C ARG A 643 -4.26 8.40 -12.17
N SER A 644 -4.48 8.39 -10.87
CA SER A 644 -5.82 8.18 -10.28
C SER A 644 -6.74 9.36 -10.60
N VAL A 645 -6.27 10.57 -10.41
CA VAL A 645 -7.00 11.80 -10.73
C VAL A 645 -7.25 11.89 -12.25
N HIS A 646 -6.25 11.57 -13.06
CA HIS A 646 -6.40 11.58 -14.52
C HIS A 646 -7.44 10.57 -15.01
N LEU A 647 -7.57 9.41 -14.35
CA LEU A 647 -8.62 8.43 -14.68
C LEU A 647 -10.01 8.99 -14.37
N GLY A 648 -10.18 9.59 -13.20
CA GLY A 648 -11.43 10.25 -12.81
C GLY A 648 -11.78 11.40 -13.73
N LEU A 649 -10.81 12.27 -14.00
CA LEU A 649 -10.97 13.43 -14.90
C LEU A 649 -11.29 13.00 -16.34
N GLY A 650 -10.56 12.02 -16.88
CA GLY A 650 -10.78 11.51 -18.23
C GLY A 650 -12.17 10.90 -18.40
N SER A 651 -12.63 10.11 -17.41
CA SER A 651 -13.96 9.55 -17.41
C SER A 651 -15.06 10.61 -17.32
N LEU A 652 -14.88 11.58 -16.42
CA LEU A 652 -15.79 12.72 -16.27
C LEU A 652 -15.90 13.55 -17.56
N LEU A 653 -14.79 13.89 -18.18
CA LEU A 653 -14.75 14.64 -19.41
C LEU A 653 -15.39 13.86 -20.56
N ALA A 654 -15.07 12.57 -20.71
CA ALA A 654 -15.67 11.68 -21.70
C ALA A 654 -17.20 11.65 -21.58
N TRP A 655 -17.72 11.55 -20.36
CA TRP A 655 -19.16 11.56 -20.08
C TRP A 655 -19.81 12.90 -20.39
N ARG A 656 -19.20 14.02 -19.99
CA ARG A 656 -19.69 15.37 -20.28
C ARG A 656 -19.68 15.69 -21.76
N PHE A 657 -18.61 15.30 -22.49
CA PHE A 657 -18.58 15.41 -23.95
C PHE A 657 -19.65 14.56 -24.61
N GLY A 658 -19.87 13.32 -24.12
CA GLY A 658 -20.91 12.42 -24.60
C GLY A 658 -22.33 13.00 -24.48
N GLN A 659 -22.58 13.90 -23.53
CA GLN A 659 -23.84 14.63 -23.40
C GLN A 659 -24.00 15.75 -24.44
N LYS A 660 -22.92 16.28 -24.98
CA LYS A 660 -22.91 17.37 -25.98
C LYS A 660 -22.88 16.81 -27.40
N VAL A 661 -22.17 15.71 -27.61
CA VAL A 661 -21.97 15.10 -28.92
C VAL A 661 -22.20 13.59 -28.79
N PRO A 662 -22.98 12.95 -29.68
CA PRO A 662 -23.18 11.50 -29.66
C PRO A 662 -21.89 10.76 -30.09
N ALA A 663 -20.93 10.66 -29.17
CA ALA A 663 -19.63 10.05 -29.38
C ALA A 663 -19.26 9.16 -28.19
N THR A 664 -18.49 8.13 -28.48
CA THR A 664 -17.83 7.31 -27.45
C THR A 664 -16.35 7.62 -27.40
N PHE A 665 -15.78 7.60 -26.20
CA PHE A 665 -14.39 7.95 -25.98
C PHE A 665 -13.61 6.79 -25.37
N SER A 666 -12.42 6.54 -25.89
CA SER A 666 -11.41 5.74 -25.19
C SER A 666 -10.57 6.66 -24.32
N VAL A 667 -10.23 6.23 -23.10
CA VAL A 667 -9.45 7.00 -22.13
C VAL A 667 -8.13 6.29 -21.88
N ALA A 668 -6.99 6.96 -22.08
CA ALA A 668 -5.69 6.49 -21.64
C ALA A 668 -5.09 7.50 -20.65
N VAL A 669 -4.37 7.03 -19.62
CA VAL A 669 -3.83 7.90 -18.59
C VAL A 669 -2.43 7.47 -18.16
N ASN A 670 -1.60 8.46 -17.82
CA ASN A 670 -0.34 8.28 -17.11
C ASN A 670 -0.26 9.25 -15.92
N ASP A 671 0.89 9.39 -15.28
CA ASP A 671 1.04 10.28 -14.12
C ASP A 671 1.11 11.77 -14.48
N TYR A 672 1.31 12.10 -15.76
CA TYR A 672 1.49 13.48 -16.22
C TYR A 672 0.25 14.04 -16.92
N GLY A 673 -0.54 13.17 -17.56
CA GLY A 673 -1.70 13.59 -18.34
C GLY A 673 -2.66 12.46 -18.68
N LEU A 674 -3.64 12.84 -19.49
CA LEU A 674 -4.67 11.94 -20.02
C LEU A 674 -4.89 12.16 -21.51
N GLU A 675 -5.41 11.14 -22.17
CA GLU A 675 -5.86 11.13 -23.56
C GLU A 675 -7.34 10.77 -23.63
N LEU A 676 -8.10 11.52 -24.41
CA LEU A 676 -9.42 11.16 -24.89
C LEU A 676 -9.35 10.95 -26.39
N LEU A 677 -9.72 9.75 -26.85
CA LEU A 677 -9.76 9.40 -28.25
C LEU A 677 -11.21 9.20 -28.71
N SER A 678 -11.63 9.99 -29.69
CA SER A 678 -12.93 9.87 -30.34
C SER A 678 -12.79 9.22 -31.71
N SER A 679 -13.70 8.29 -32.04
CA SER A 679 -13.81 7.71 -33.38
C SER A 679 -14.55 8.62 -34.40
N VAL A 680 -15.20 9.69 -33.91
CA VAL A 680 -15.92 10.66 -34.71
C VAL A 680 -15.25 12.05 -34.62
N PRO A 681 -15.40 12.91 -35.62
CA PRO A 681 -14.84 14.26 -35.58
C PRO A 681 -15.30 15.04 -34.35
N MET A 682 -14.33 15.67 -33.66
CA MET A 682 -14.59 16.47 -32.46
C MET A 682 -14.00 17.86 -32.61
N ASP A 683 -14.80 18.88 -32.37
CA ASP A 683 -14.35 20.28 -32.25
C ASP A 683 -13.94 20.55 -30.78
N TRP A 684 -12.73 20.12 -30.45
CA TRP A 684 -12.18 20.29 -29.12
C TRP A 684 -12.05 21.77 -28.69
N ALA A 685 -11.75 22.66 -29.64
CA ALA A 685 -11.59 24.07 -29.36
C ALA A 685 -12.91 24.69 -28.87
N ARG A 686 -14.02 24.25 -29.41
CA ARG A 686 -15.37 24.68 -29.02
C ARG A 686 -15.80 24.08 -27.67
N TRP A 687 -15.65 22.76 -27.49
CA TRP A 687 -16.28 22.06 -26.38
C TRP A 687 -15.45 22.03 -25.11
N LEU A 688 -14.10 21.97 -25.19
CA LEU A 688 -13.25 21.84 -24.02
C LEU A 688 -13.41 23.00 -23.02
N PRO A 689 -13.39 24.30 -23.46
CA PRO A 689 -13.60 25.41 -22.54
C PRO A 689 -14.96 25.39 -21.86
N GLN A 690 -16.01 24.97 -22.58
CA GLN A 690 -17.36 24.89 -22.04
C GLN A 690 -17.47 23.81 -20.96
N VAL A 691 -16.94 22.61 -21.24
CA VAL A 691 -16.98 21.47 -20.30
C VAL A 691 -16.15 21.74 -19.04
N LEU A 692 -15.03 22.44 -19.15
CA LEU A 692 -14.23 22.86 -17.99
C LEU A 692 -14.91 23.98 -17.18
N ALA A 693 -15.65 24.90 -17.82
CA ALA A 693 -16.36 25.97 -17.13
C ALA A 693 -17.62 25.51 -16.39
N GLU A 694 -18.24 24.40 -16.80
CA GLU A 694 -19.44 23.83 -16.17
C GLU A 694 -19.20 23.32 -14.73
N GLU A 695 -17.95 23.24 -14.30
CA GLU A 695 -17.56 22.71 -12.99
C GLU A 695 -18.21 23.45 -11.80
N ARG A 696 -18.42 24.75 -11.94
CA ARG A 696 -18.92 25.60 -10.84
C ARG A 696 -20.40 25.40 -10.49
N GLN A 697 -21.15 24.61 -11.27
CA GLN A 697 -22.61 24.53 -11.16
C GLN A 697 -23.15 23.10 -10.94
N ARG A 698 -22.31 22.05 -10.95
CA ARG A 698 -22.74 20.65 -10.90
C ARG A 698 -22.25 19.90 -9.66
N ASP A 699 -23.04 18.90 -9.27
CA ASP A 699 -22.62 17.93 -8.25
C ASP A 699 -21.56 16.99 -8.86
N LEU A 700 -20.29 17.24 -8.52
CA LEU A 700 -19.15 16.48 -8.99
C LEU A 700 -19.29 14.98 -8.67
N ALA A 701 -19.79 14.65 -7.48
CA ALA A 701 -19.93 13.25 -7.06
C ALA A 701 -20.96 12.53 -7.93
N ALA A 702 -22.10 13.16 -8.22
CA ALA A 702 -23.12 12.61 -9.10
C ALA A 702 -22.62 12.46 -10.55
N ASP A 703 -21.90 13.45 -11.09
CA ASP A 703 -21.31 13.40 -12.43
C ASP A 703 -20.24 12.29 -12.56
N VAL A 704 -19.35 12.18 -11.57
CA VAL A 704 -18.33 11.12 -11.54
C VAL A 704 -18.99 9.75 -11.42
N MET A 705 -20.00 9.62 -10.57
CA MET A 705 -20.78 8.38 -10.45
C MET A 705 -21.48 7.99 -11.75
N GLY A 706 -22.02 8.97 -12.48
CA GLY A 706 -22.64 8.77 -13.79
C GLY A 706 -21.63 8.45 -14.90
N SER A 707 -20.41 8.94 -14.79
CA SER A 707 -19.36 8.84 -15.83
C SER A 707 -18.65 7.49 -15.87
N LEU A 708 -18.61 6.80 -14.75
CA LEU A 708 -17.89 5.55 -14.60
C LEU A 708 -18.82 4.34 -14.73
N ASN A 709 -18.30 3.22 -15.16
CA ASN A 709 -18.92 1.93 -14.86
C ASN A 709 -18.74 1.62 -13.36
N VAL A 710 -19.33 2.50 -12.53
CA VAL A 710 -19.19 2.47 -11.06
C VAL A 710 -19.59 1.10 -10.52
N GLY A 711 -20.53 0.43 -11.16
CA GLY A 711 -20.98 -0.90 -10.76
C GLY A 711 -19.86 -1.93 -10.71
N GLU A 712 -18.93 -1.92 -11.68
CA GLU A 712 -17.81 -2.88 -11.68
C GLU A 712 -16.72 -2.51 -10.65
N LEU A 713 -16.36 -1.23 -10.54
CA LEU A 713 -15.40 -0.76 -9.55
C LEU A 713 -15.94 -0.95 -8.13
N SER A 714 -17.21 -0.60 -7.90
CA SER A 714 -17.89 -0.80 -6.62
C SER A 714 -18.01 -2.27 -6.25
N LEU A 715 -18.31 -3.16 -7.21
CA LEU A 715 -18.32 -4.60 -7.00
C LEU A 715 -16.95 -5.12 -6.56
N ARG A 716 -15.88 -4.64 -7.17
CA ARG A 716 -14.51 -5.00 -6.78
C ARG A 716 -14.21 -4.52 -5.36
N ARG A 717 -14.54 -3.27 -5.03
CA ARG A 717 -14.34 -2.71 -3.69
C ARG A 717 -15.24 -3.37 -2.65
N PHE A 718 -16.49 -3.64 -3.00
CA PHE A 718 -17.43 -4.35 -2.13
C PHE A 718 -16.92 -5.74 -1.71
N ARG A 719 -16.16 -6.43 -2.58
CA ARG A 719 -15.54 -7.73 -2.24
C ARG A 719 -14.61 -7.60 -1.03
N GLU A 720 -13.81 -6.53 -0.97
CA GLU A 720 -12.92 -6.26 0.16
C GLU A 720 -13.74 -5.93 1.42
N ILE A 721 -14.71 -5.04 1.29
CA ILE A 721 -15.64 -4.64 2.35
C ILE A 721 -16.40 -5.85 2.91
N ALA A 722 -16.96 -6.69 2.05
CA ALA A 722 -17.71 -7.88 2.44
C ALA A 722 -16.86 -8.91 3.23
N ARG A 723 -15.56 -8.99 2.92
CA ARG A 723 -14.62 -9.83 3.68
C ARG A 723 -14.33 -9.24 5.05
N VAL A 724 -14.02 -7.94 5.14
CA VAL A 724 -13.75 -7.25 6.40
C VAL A 724 -15.01 -7.26 7.29
N ALA A 725 -16.18 -6.98 6.73
CA ALA A 725 -17.47 -7.03 7.41
C ALA A 725 -17.90 -8.45 7.81
N GLY A 726 -17.17 -9.50 7.42
CA GLY A 726 -17.44 -10.89 7.79
C GLY A 726 -18.63 -11.55 7.06
N LEU A 727 -19.06 -10.99 5.92
CA LEU A 727 -20.05 -11.63 5.03
C LEU A 727 -19.46 -12.83 4.29
N ILE A 728 -18.19 -12.72 3.90
CA ILE A 728 -17.48 -13.74 3.13
C ILE A 728 -16.37 -14.35 3.99
N PHE A 729 -16.42 -15.68 4.16
CA PHE A 729 -15.40 -16.42 4.85
C PHE A 729 -14.45 -17.12 3.87
N GLN A 730 -13.14 -17.00 4.09
CA GLN A 730 -12.11 -17.55 3.19
C GLN A 730 -11.91 -19.06 3.28
N GLY A 731 -12.56 -19.72 4.22
CA GLY A 731 -12.37 -21.14 4.51
C GLY A 731 -11.46 -21.40 5.73
N TYR A 732 -11.37 -22.66 6.12
CA TYR A 732 -10.50 -23.10 7.22
C TYR A 732 -9.09 -23.41 6.70
N PRO A 733 -8.06 -23.39 7.57
CA PRO A 733 -6.73 -23.84 7.20
C PRO A 733 -6.76 -25.25 6.59
N GLY A 734 -6.23 -25.40 5.37
CA GLY A 734 -6.28 -26.64 4.60
C GLY A 734 -7.56 -26.85 3.76
N ALA A 735 -8.54 -25.95 3.84
CA ALA A 735 -9.78 -25.98 3.06
C ALA A 735 -10.20 -24.54 2.67
N HIS A 736 -9.30 -23.84 1.96
CA HIS A 736 -9.56 -22.48 1.49
C HIS A 736 -10.45 -22.48 0.25
N HIS A 737 -11.37 -21.53 0.17
CA HIS A 737 -12.13 -21.26 -1.05
C HIS A 737 -11.25 -20.65 -2.13
N SER A 738 -11.47 -21.04 -3.38
CA SER A 738 -10.77 -20.48 -4.55
C SER A 738 -11.15 -19.00 -4.78
N ALA A 739 -10.31 -18.26 -5.51
CA ALA A 739 -10.62 -16.87 -5.91
C ALA A 739 -11.95 -16.79 -6.67
N ARG A 740 -12.21 -17.76 -7.55
CA ARG A 740 -13.46 -17.83 -8.32
C ARG A 740 -14.70 -18.01 -7.42
N GLN A 741 -14.62 -18.87 -6.39
CA GLN A 741 -15.70 -19.04 -5.41
C GLN A 741 -15.91 -17.78 -4.57
N LEU A 742 -14.84 -17.14 -4.09
CA LEU A 742 -14.92 -15.88 -3.33
C LEU A 742 -15.47 -14.74 -4.19
N GLN A 743 -15.09 -14.69 -5.46
CA GLN A 743 -15.62 -13.72 -6.43
C GLN A 743 -17.11 -13.93 -6.70
N ALA A 744 -17.51 -15.16 -6.98
CA ALA A 744 -18.93 -15.51 -7.20
C ALA A 744 -19.78 -15.15 -5.98
N SER A 745 -19.32 -15.49 -4.77
CA SER A 745 -20.01 -15.14 -3.53
C SER A 745 -20.14 -13.62 -3.34
N SER A 746 -19.07 -12.85 -3.61
CA SER A 746 -19.11 -11.40 -3.46
C SER A 746 -20.03 -10.73 -4.47
N SER A 747 -20.05 -11.21 -5.73
CA SER A 747 -20.96 -10.72 -6.77
C SER A 747 -22.41 -11.02 -6.42
N LEU A 748 -22.69 -12.21 -5.88
CA LEU A 748 -24.02 -12.58 -5.43
C LEU A 748 -24.53 -11.66 -4.31
N PHE A 749 -23.71 -11.41 -3.26
CA PHE A 749 -24.08 -10.47 -2.18
C PHE A 749 -24.33 -9.06 -2.70
N TYR A 750 -23.45 -8.58 -3.57
CA TYR A 750 -23.59 -7.24 -4.15
C TYR A 750 -24.92 -7.09 -4.91
N GLU A 751 -25.25 -8.05 -5.80
CA GLU A 751 -26.48 -8.03 -6.57
C GLU A 751 -27.73 -8.20 -5.67
N VAL A 752 -27.67 -9.09 -4.68
CA VAL A 752 -28.79 -9.29 -3.74
C VAL A 752 -29.04 -8.02 -2.94
N PHE A 753 -28.00 -7.36 -2.41
CA PHE A 753 -28.18 -6.13 -1.67
C PHE A 753 -28.67 -5.02 -2.59
N ARG A 754 -28.10 -4.86 -3.78
CA ARG A 754 -28.52 -3.82 -4.72
C ARG A 754 -30.02 -3.95 -5.10
N LYS A 755 -30.48 -5.20 -5.25
CA LYS A 755 -31.87 -5.47 -5.67
C LYS A 755 -32.88 -5.48 -4.52
N HIS A 756 -32.50 -6.01 -3.36
CA HIS A 756 -33.44 -6.31 -2.26
C HIS A 756 -33.16 -5.54 -0.96
N ASP A 757 -32.02 -4.85 -0.85
CA ASP A 757 -31.61 -4.02 0.29
C ASP A 757 -30.79 -2.83 -0.22
N PRO A 758 -31.37 -1.97 -1.10
CA PRO A 758 -30.61 -0.85 -1.70
C PRO A 758 -30.15 0.19 -0.67
N GLY A 759 -30.74 0.20 0.53
CA GLY A 759 -30.32 1.02 1.67
C GLY A 759 -29.15 0.44 2.47
N ASN A 760 -28.53 -0.67 2.02
CA ASN A 760 -27.40 -1.27 2.71
C ASN A 760 -26.18 -0.36 2.70
N LEU A 761 -25.73 0.09 3.89
CA LEU A 761 -24.68 1.08 4.00
C LEU A 761 -23.31 0.60 3.49
N LEU A 762 -23.08 -0.71 3.36
CA LEU A 762 -21.85 -1.23 2.76
C LEU A 762 -21.79 -1.02 1.24
N LEU A 763 -22.94 -0.92 0.55
CA LEU A 763 -22.97 -0.53 -0.86
C LEU A 763 -22.51 0.92 -1.03
N GLY A 764 -23.10 1.85 -0.26
CA GLY A 764 -22.69 3.25 -0.25
C GLY A 764 -21.24 3.45 0.21
N GLN A 765 -20.74 2.60 1.14
CA GLN A 765 -19.33 2.60 1.50
C GLN A 765 -18.44 2.18 0.32
N ALA A 766 -18.85 1.16 -0.45
CA ALA A 766 -18.08 0.72 -1.61
C ALA A 766 -17.96 1.83 -2.66
N GLU A 767 -19.03 2.55 -2.90
CA GLU A 767 -19.04 3.71 -3.80
C GLU A 767 -18.15 4.85 -3.28
N ARG A 768 -18.27 5.22 -2.00
CA ARG A 768 -17.38 6.22 -1.38
C ARG A 768 -15.91 5.83 -1.44
N GLU A 769 -15.59 4.56 -1.16
CA GLU A 769 -14.20 4.10 -1.22
C GLU A 769 -13.63 4.07 -2.64
N VAL A 770 -14.44 3.79 -3.67
CA VAL A 770 -14.03 3.94 -5.08
C VAL A 770 -13.69 5.40 -5.36
N LEU A 771 -14.59 6.32 -5.02
CA LEU A 771 -14.37 7.75 -5.22
C LEU A 771 -13.10 8.24 -4.51
N MET A 772 -12.90 7.86 -3.24
CA MET A 772 -11.82 8.38 -2.40
C MET A 772 -10.47 7.71 -2.64
N GLN A 773 -10.44 6.38 -2.86
CA GLN A 773 -9.18 5.62 -2.90
C GLN A 773 -8.72 5.26 -4.31
N GLU A 774 -9.64 5.08 -5.26
CA GLU A 774 -9.26 4.74 -6.64
C GLU A 774 -9.18 5.98 -7.53
N LEU A 775 -10.04 6.97 -7.31
CA LEU A 775 -10.12 8.20 -8.08
C LEU A 775 -9.54 9.43 -7.36
N ASP A 776 -9.29 9.31 -6.07
CA ASP A 776 -8.82 10.41 -5.23
C ASP A 776 -9.72 11.66 -5.38
N ALA A 777 -11.00 11.51 -5.02
CA ALA A 777 -12.04 12.50 -5.33
C ALA A 777 -11.75 13.90 -4.75
N HIS A 778 -11.08 13.99 -3.59
CA HIS A 778 -10.65 15.29 -3.05
C HIS A 778 -9.64 15.96 -3.98
N ARG A 779 -8.59 15.23 -4.33
CA ARG A 779 -7.56 15.73 -5.25
C ARG A 779 -8.13 15.99 -6.66
N LEU A 780 -9.13 15.21 -7.09
CA LEU A 780 -9.85 15.46 -8.34
C LEU A 780 -10.60 16.79 -8.29
N ALA A 781 -11.34 17.07 -7.20
CA ALA A 781 -12.05 18.34 -6.98
C ALA A 781 -11.09 19.53 -6.94
N ASP A 782 -10.00 19.41 -6.19
CA ASP A 782 -8.95 20.43 -6.12
C ASP A 782 -8.31 20.66 -7.50
N THR A 783 -8.06 19.58 -8.24
CA THR A 783 -7.52 19.66 -9.61
C THR A 783 -8.48 20.37 -10.54
N LEU A 784 -9.78 20.05 -10.53
CA LEU A 784 -10.78 20.71 -11.35
C LEU A 784 -10.88 22.20 -11.02
N THR A 785 -10.89 22.55 -9.73
CA THR A 785 -10.89 23.93 -9.25
C THR A 785 -9.65 24.68 -9.78
N ARG A 786 -8.47 24.06 -9.69
CA ARG A 786 -7.23 24.61 -10.24
C ARG A 786 -7.29 24.77 -11.76
N LEU A 787 -7.73 23.73 -12.49
CA LEU A 787 -7.82 23.77 -13.96
C LEU A 787 -8.78 24.85 -14.45
N ALA A 788 -9.90 25.10 -13.75
CA ALA A 788 -10.85 26.15 -14.08
C ALA A 788 -10.25 27.58 -13.93
N ALA A 789 -9.20 27.73 -13.12
CA ALA A 789 -8.48 29.00 -12.91
C ALA A 789 -7.32 29.20 -13.89
N LEU A 790 -6.83 28.15 -14.55
CA LEU A 790 -5.70 28.20 -15.47
C LEU A 790 -6.12 28.74 -16.85
N ARG A 791 -5.18 29.39 -17.53
CA ARG A 791 -5.34 29.73 -18.95
C ARG A 791 -5.19 28.45 -19.77
N LEU A 792 -6.19 28.14 -20.60
CA LEU A 792 -6.10 27.04 -21.55
C LEU A 792 -5.18 27.43 -22.74
N ASP A 793 -4.16 26.60 -22.99
CA ASP A 793 -3.30 26.67 -24.17
C ASP A 793 -3.55 25.43 -25.03
N LEU A 794 -4.36 25.58 -26.08
CA LEU A 794 -4.76 24.51 -26.98
C LEU A 794 -3.90 24.54 -28.26
N ARG A 795 -3.16 23.45 -28.50
CA ARG A 795 -2.25 23.25 -29.62
C ARG A 795 -2.73 22.13 -30.54
N ALA A 796 -2.78 22.43 -31.86
CA ALA A 796 -3.04 21.42 -32.88
C ALA A 796 -1.72 20.79 -33.33
N LEU A 797 -1.57 19.50 -33.15
CA LEU A 797 -0.37 18.75 -33.51
C LEU A 797 -0.49 18.15 -34.91
N GLN A 798 0.62 18.10 -35.64
CA GLN A 798 0.76 17.34 -36.88
C GLN A 798 1.25 15.92 -36.64
N ARG A 799 1.93 15.69 -35.50
CA ARG A 799 2.54 14.44 -35.08
C ARG A 799 2.58 14.37 -33.56
N PRO A 800 2.75 13.17 -32.94
CA PRO A 800 2.88 13.04 -31.49
C PRO A 800 4.01 13.89 -30.92
N SER A 801 3.72 14.71 -29.91
CA SER A 801 4.72 15.46 -29.13
C SER A 801 5.43 14.54 -28.11
N PRO A 802 6.57 14.96 -27.54
CA PRO A 802 7.20 14.23 -26.44
C PRO A 802 6.26 13.89 -25.26
N LEU A 803 5.31 14.78 -24.93
CA LEU A 803 4.36 14.54 -23.84
C LEU A 803 3.17 13.67 -24.25
N SER A 804 2.67 13.74 -25.50
CA SER A 804 1.56 12.93 -25.98
C SER A 804 1.99 11.49 -26.32
N PHE A 805 3.24 11.28 -26.72
CA PHE A 805 3.73 9.94 -27.09
C PHE A 805 3.53 8.87 -26.01
N PRO A 806 3.86 9.09 -24.71
CA PRO A 806 3.60 8.09 -23.65
C PRO A 806 2.12 7.71 -23.49
N LEU A 807 1.20 8.64 -23.73
CA LEU A 807 -0.25 8.39 -23.65
C LEU A 807 -0.71 7.50 -24.80
N ILE A 808 -0.23 7.77 -26.03
CA ILE A 808 -0.48 6.89 -27.18
C ILE A 808 0.07 5.48 -26.93
N VAL A 809 1.25 5.36 -26.32
CA VAL A 809 1.81 4.05 -25.95
C VAL A 809 0.93 3.33 -24.93
N GLU A 810 0.40 4.03 -23.94
CA GLU A 810 -0.54 3.42 -22.97
C GLU A 810 -1.83 2.92 -23.65
N PHE A 811 -2.41 3.70 -24.55
CA PHE A 811 -3.56 3.29 -25.34
C PHE A 811 -3.27 2.03 -26.18
N LEU A 812 -2.13 1.97 -26.87
CA LEU A 812 -1.74 0.82 -27.66
C LEU A 812 -1.48 -0.43 -26.81
N ARG A 813 -1.00 -0.24 -25.59
CA ARG A 813 -0.72 -1.33 -24.64
C ARG A 813 -1.96 -2.13 -24.24
N GLU A 814 -3.13 -1.51 -24.24
CA GLU A 814 -4.40 -2.17 -23.96
C GLU A 814 -4.92 -2.99 -25.16
N LYS A 815 -4.56 -2.61 -26.38
CA LYS A 815 -5.09 -3.20 -27.62
C LYS A 815 -4.19 -4.24 -28.29
N LEU A 816 -2.87 -4.24 -28.01
CA LEU A 816 -1.91 -5.05 -28.74
C LEU A 816 -1.22 -6.11 -27.85
N SER A 817 -0.85 -7.24 -28.44
CA SER A 817 0.07 -8.19 -27.79
C SER A 817 1.45 -7.55 -27.56
N THR A 818 2.17 -8.00 -26.54
CA THR A 818 3.44 -7.39 -26.12
C THR A 818 4.50 -7.34 -27.25
N GLU A 819 4.59 -8.38 -28.11
CA GLU A 819 5.52 -8.38 -29.22
C GLU A 819 5.15 -7.36 -30.31
N LYS A 820 3.90 -7.36 -30.74
CA LYS A 820 3.39 -6.37 -31.73
C LYS A 820 3.48 -4.94 -31.22
N LEU A 821 3.33 -4.75 -29.92
CA LEU A 821 3.47 -3.44 -29.29
C LEU A 821 4.90 -2.93 -29.36
N ALA A 822 5.90 -3.74 -28.99
CA ALA A 822 7.31 -3.36 -29.06
C ALA A 822 7.76 -2.96 -30.47
N ASP A 823 7.40 -3.74 -31.49
CA ASP A 823 7.72 -3.46 -32.89
C ASP A 823 7.04 -2.18 -33.40
N ARG A 824 5.79 -1.93 -32.95
CA ARG A 824 5.06 -0.71 -33.32
C ARG A 824 5.68 0.54 -32.69
N ILE A 825 6.01 0.47 -31.39
CA ILE A 825 6.68 1.57 -30.69
C ILE A 825 8.04 1.86 -31.33
N ALA A 826 8.84 0.84 -31.63
CA ALA A 826 10.16 1.03 -32.26
C ALA A 826 10.05 1.77 -33.60
N ARG A 827 9.06 1.43 -34.43
CA ARG A 827 8.81 2.13 -35.71
C ARG A 827 8.38 3.57 -35.49
N MET A 828 7.42 3.80 -34.57
CA MET A 828 6.98 5.17 -34.24
C MET A 828 8.12 6.04 -33.72
N LEU A 829 8.97 5.49 -32.85
CA LEU A 829 10.15 6.19 -32.35
C LEU A 829 11.12 6.55 -33.49
N ALA A 830 11.43 5.62 -34.39
CA ALA A 830 12.32 5.88 -35.50
C ALA A 830 11.78 6.99 -36.43
N GLU A 831 10.47 6.98 -36.72
CA GLU A 831 9.81 8.00 -37.52
C GLU A 831 9.85 9.38 -36.82
N LEU A 832 9.58 9.44 -35.52
CA LEU A 832 9.56 10.67 -34.74
C LEU A 832 10.97 11.24 -34.54
N GLU A 833 11.98 10.39 -34.26
CA GLU A 833 13.38 10.84 -34.13
C GLU A 833 13.93 11.36 -35.46
N LEU A 834 13.58 10.73 -36.60
CA LEU A 834 13.94 11.24 -37.92
C LEU A 834 13.31 12.60 -38.16
N ALA A 835 12.03 12.78 -37.83
CA ALA A 835 11.35 14.06 -37.95
C ALA A 835 11.93 15.14 -37.02
N ALA A 836 12.33 14.74 -35.80
CA ALA A 836 12.96 15.67 -34.84
C ALA A 836 14.37 16.13 -35.26
N ALA A 837 15.08 15.35 -36.11
CA ALA A 837 16.39 15.69 -36.63
C ALA A 837 16.33 16.67 -37.84
N GLN A 838 15.17 16.82 -38.49
CA GLN A 838 15.00 17.75 -39.61
C GLN A 838 14.83 19.17 -39.07
N PRO A 839 15.56 20.15 -39.61
CA PRO A 839 15.28 21.57 -39.34
C PRO A 839 13.91 21.95 -39.92
N ASP A 840 13.15 22.80 -39.19
CA ASP A 840 11.80 23.20 -39.59
C ASP A 840 11.77 23.83 -40.98
N ALA A 841 11.29 23.07 -41.96
CA ALA A 841 11.01 23.61 -43.32
C ALA A 841 9.76 24.51 -43.37
N ASP A 842 9.03 24.67 -42.24
CA ASP A 842 7.69 25.30 -42.18
C ASP A 842 7.58 26.59 -41.37
N ALA A 843 8.68 27.32 -41.12
CA ALA A 843 8.58 28.68 -40.54
C ALA A 843 8.12 29.76 -41.57
N GLY A 844 7.67 29.35 -42.76
CA GLY A 844 7.31 30.25 -43.87
C GLY A 844 5.87 30.14 -44.40
N GLY A 845 4.93 29.52 -43.68
CA GLY A 845 3.60 29.13 -44.16
C GLY A 845 2.39 29.95 -43.71
N GLU A 846 2.54 31.16 -43.20
CA GLU A 846 1.39 32.03 -42.87
C GLU A 846 0.94 32.93 -44.05
N ALA A 847 0.74 32.41 -45.26
CA ALA A 847 0.12 33.15 -46.33
C ALA A 847 -0.38 32.30 -47.50
N ARG A 848 -1.14 31.23 -47.26
CA ARG A 848 -1.91 30.55 -48.35
C ARG A 848 -3.04 29.66 -47.83
N ALA A 849 -3.99 30.21 -47.12
CA ALA A 849 -5.27 29.54 -46.81
C ALA A 849 -6.43 30.51 -46.99
N SER A 850 -6.57 31.09 -48.19
CA SER A 850 -7.83 31.73 -48.62
C SER A 850 -7.95 31.55 -50.11
N ARG A 851 -8.52 30.44 -50.55
CA ARG A 851 -9.24 30.25 -51.84
C ARG A 851 -9.33 28.76 -52.19
N GLN A 852 -10.34 28.06 -51.62
CA GLN A 852 -11.01 26.97 -52.34
C GLN A 852 -12.41 26.81 -51.71
N GLY A 853 -13.40 27.04 -52.51
CA GLY A 853 -14.80 26.95 -52.14
C GLY A 853 -15.34 25.51 -52.04
N PRO A 854 -16.61 25.33 -51.66
CA PRO A 854 -17.09 24.06 -51.15
C PRO A 854 -17.32 23.03 -52.29
N ALA A 855 -16.66 21.88 -52.14
CA ALA A 855 -16.96 20.71 -52.96
C ALA A 855 -18.21 19.98 -52.43
N ARG A 856 -19.15 19.73 -53.31
CA ARG A 856 -20.44 19.07 -53.09
C ARG A 856 -20.26 17.66 -52.51
N ALA A 857 -20.99 17.39 -51.43
CA ALA A 857 -21.25 16.06 -50.91
C ALA A 857 -22.15 15.28 -51.84
N SER A 858 -21.74 14.15 -52.35
CA SER A 858 -22.59 13.16 -53.00
C SER A 858 -22.95 12.09 -51.94
N ALA A 859 -24.26 11.91 -51.76
CA ALA A 859 -24.85 10.88 -50.93
C ALA A 859 -24.60 9.51 -51.56
N ASP A 860 -24.09 8.58 -50.80
CA ASP A 860 -24.42 7.16 -50.90
C ASP A 860 -24.28 6.48 -49.55
N ALA A 861 -25.40 6.42 -48.84
CA ALA A 861 -25.55 5.74 -47.55
C ALA A 861 -26.61 4.63 -47.73
N SER A 862 -26.22 3.47 -48.26
CA SER A 862 -26.99 2.27 -48.08
C SER A 862 -26.08 1.04 -48.25
N ARG A 863 -25.87 0.32 -47.14
CA ARG A 863 -25.59 -1.10 -47.01
C ARG A 863 -24.56 -1.40 -45.94
N TYR A 864 -25.03 -1.51 -44.71
CA TYR A 864 -24.56 -2.53 -43.79
C TYR A 864 -25.53 -2.63 -42.61
N ARG A 865 -26.50 -3.52 -42.72
CA ARG A 865 -27.24 -4.05 -41.56
C ARG A 865 -26.50 -5.32 -41.11
N GLY A 866 -25.80 -5.26 -40.00
CA GLY A 866 -25.37 -6.40 -39.25
C GLY A 866 -26.36 -6.72 -38.11
N PRO A 867 -26.45 -7.97 -37.64
CA PRO A 867 -27.59 -8.42 -36.81
C PRO A 867 -27.48 -7.82 -35.39
N MET A 868 -28.68 -7.43 -34.90
CA MET A 868 -28.89 -7.08 -33.49
C MET A 868 -28.51 -8.28 -32.60
N HIS A 869 -27.65 -8.04 -31.60
CA HIS A 869 -27.46 -8.96 -30.50
C HIS A 869 -28.62 -8.82 -29.52
N ASP A 870 -29.25 -9.93 -29.26
CA ASP A 870 -30.32 -10.11 -28.28
C ASP A 870 -29.86 -9.78 -26.88
N SER A 871 -30.75 -9.18 -26.10
CA SER A 871 -30.62 -8.96 -24.67
C SER A 871 -30.34 -10.28 -23.93
N PRO A 872 -29.53 -10.31 -22.89
CA PRO A 872 -29.30 -11.52 -22.11
C PRO A 872 -30.62 -11.97 -21.45
N PRO A 873 -30.88 -13.30 -21.38
CA PRO A 873 -32.12 -13.82 -20.80
C PRO A 873 -32.16 -13.53 -19.28
N ALA A 874 -33.37 -13.25 -18.81
CA ALA A 874 -33.69 -13.08 -17.40
C ALA A 874 -33.25 -14.32 -16.60
N VAL A 875 -32.46 -14.12 -15.57
CA VAL A 875 -31.99 -15.18 -14.66
C VAL A 875 -33.17 -15.65 -13.83
N ASP A 876 -33.51 -16.93 -13.96
CA ASP A 876 -34.63 -17.61 -13.32
C ASP A 876 -34.42 -17.65 -11.79
N ALA A 877 -35.44 -17.27 -11.03
CA ALA A 877 -35.39 -17.21 -9.55
C ALA A 877 -35.14 -18.58 -8.91
N GLU A 878 -35.53 -19.68 -9.57
CA GLU A 878 -35.22 -21.03 -9.12
C GLU A 878 -33.73 -21.38 -9.18
N ARG A 879 -33.03 -20.87 -10.19
CA ARG A 879 -31.56 -21.08 -10.33
C ARG A 879 -30.74 -20.33 -9.29
N VAL A 880 -31.24 -19.20 -8.79
CA VAL A 880 -30.63 -18.44 -7.67
C VAL A 880 -30.82 -19.20 -6.35
N ALA A 881 -31.97 -19.85 -6.14
CA ALA A 881 -32.24 -20.70 -4.98
C ALA A 881 -31.40 -21.99 -4.99
N GLU A 882 -31.10 -22.53 -6.16
CA GLU A 882 -30.27 -23.71 -6.34
C GLU A 882 -28.78 -23.42 -6.07
N LEU A 883 -28.26 -22.28 -6.50
CA LEU A 883 -26.88 -21.82 -6.20
C LEU A 883 -26.68 -21.45 -4.73
N ALA A 884 -27.72 -20.93 -4.07
CA ALA A 884 -27.69 -20.70 -2.63
C ALA A 884 -27.66 -22.02 -1.83
N ARG A 885 -28.28 -23.06 -2.35
CA ARG A 885 -28.23 -24.42 -1.77
C ARG A 885 -26.87 -25.11 -1.95
N PHE A 886 -26.16 -24.84 -3.06
CA PHE A 886 -24.83 -25.40 -3.30
C PHE A 886 -23.74 -24.84 -2.34
N GLY A 887 -23.88 -23.63 -1.87
CA GLY A 887 -23.02 -23.07 -0.82
C GLY A 887 -23.26 -23.66 0.58
N MET A 888 -24.37 -24.34 0.80
CA MET A 888 -24.83 -24.91 2.07
C MET A 888 -24.81 -26.44 2.15
N ALA A 889 -24.67 -27.14 1.02
CA ALA A 889 -24.88 -28.59 0.94
C ALA A 889 -23.74 -29.44 1.53
N ASP A 890 -22.57 -28.89 1.80
CA ASP A 890 -21.43 -29.64 2.34
C ASP A 890 -21.42 -29.78 3.88
N HIS A 891 -22.45 -29.32 4.58
CA HIS A 891 -22.47 -29.34 6.04
C HIS A 891 -23.43 -30.37 6.69
N ALA A 892 -24.07 -31.25 5.91
CA ALA A 892 -25.04 -32.24 6.41
C ALA A 892 -24.58 -33.70 6.35
N ARG A 893 -23.29 -33.99 6.52
CA ARG A 893 -22.83 -35.34 6.80
C ARG A 893 -22.14 -35.41 8.15
N ALA A 894 -22.92 -35.77 9.16
CA ALA A 894 -22.39 -36.25 10.46
C ALA A 894 -21.68 -37.59 10.27
N PRO A 895 -20.55 -37.87 10.91
CA PRO A 895 -19.91 -39.16 10.85
C PRO A 895 -20.74 -40.17 11.68
N GLY A 896 -21.22 -41.20 11.01
CA GLY A 896 -21.91 -42.35 11.62
C GLY A 896 -20.99 -43.08 12.61
N ALA A 897 -21.57 -43.41 13.73
CA ALA A 897 -20.98 -44.26 14.77
C ALA A 897 -20.47 -45.58 14.16
N ARG A 898 -19.20 -45.89 14.32
CA ARG A 898 -18.66 -47.24 14.18
C ARG A 898 -18.35 -47.77 15.55
N THR A 899 -18.99 -48.91 15.84
CA THR A 899 -18.85 -49.79 17.01
C THR A 899 -17.39 -50.22 17.17
N ALA A 900 -16.96 -50.29 18.42
CA ALA A 900 -15.71 -50.84 18.88
C ALA A 900 -15.62 -52.35 18.60
N ASP A 901 -14.52 -52.81 18.02
CA ASP A 901 -13.84 -54.04 18.47
C ASP A 901 -12.44 -54.09 17.84
N GLY A 902 -11.46 -54.61 18.61
CA GLY A 902 -10.17 -54.98 18.03
C GLY A 902 -8.92 -54.47 18.72
N THR A 903 -8.52 -55.15 19.76
CA THR A 903 -7.20 -55.16 20.41
C THR A 903 -6.01 -54.86 19.51
N ARG A 904 -5.13 -53.93 19.91
CA ARG A 904 -3.75 -53.84 19.43
C ARG A 904 -2.73 -53.48 20.51
N LYS A 905 -1.70 -54.35 20.58
CA LYS A 905 -0.51 -54.29 21.43
C LYS A 905 0.31 -53.00 21.26
N PRO A 906 1.07 -52.54 22.23
CA PRO A 906 1.92 -51.37 22.18
C PRO A 906 3.21 -51.62 21.40
N ARG A 907 3.59 -50.72 20.49
CA ARG A 907 4.88 -50.66 19.82
C ARG A 907 5.77 -49.57 20.40
N GLY A 908 7.02 -49.92 20.60
CA GLY A 908 8.09 -49.30 21.30
C GLY A 908 8.47 -47.86 20.97
N ALA A 909 9.15 -47.27 21.93
CA ALA A 909 9.74 -45.92 21.93
C ALA A 909 10.72 -45.69 20.77
N ARG A 910 10.55 -44.56 20.06
CA ARG A 910 11.52 -44.06 19.07
C ARG A 910 12.48 -43.09 19.75
N ARG A 911 13.76 -43.35 19.58
CA ARG A 911 14.90 -42.49 19.95
C ARG A 911 14.85 -41.14 19.23
N PRO A 912 15.39 -40.07 19.82
CA PRO A 912 15.45 -38.75 19.17
C PRO A 912 16.43 -38.74 17.99
N ARG A 913 16.01 -38.14 16.87
CA ARG A 913 16.86 -37.90 15.69
C ARG A 913 17.79 -36.73 15.93
N LYS A 914 19.07 -36.92 15.60
CA LYS A 914 20.10 -35.85 15.50
C LYS A 914 19.69 -34.79 14.48
N PRO A 915 20.11 -33.50 14.65
CA PRO A 915 19.84 -32.46 13.69
C PRO A 915 20.59 -32.74 12.38
N SER A 916 19.88 -32.63 11.27
CA SER A 916 20.41 -32.74 9.91
C SER A 916 21.25 -31.48 9.56
N LYS A 917 22.40 -31.69 8.96
CA LYS A 917 23.27 -30.65 8.41
C LYS A 917 22.54 -29.80 7.36
N PRO A 918 22.85 -28.51 7.24
CA PRO A 918 22.26 -27.66 6.22
C PRO A 918 22.73 -28.12 4.83
N LEU A 919 21.78 -28.17 3.90
CA LEU A 919 22.04 -28.40 2.48
C LEU A 919 22.70 -27.15 1.86
N PRO A 920 23.67 -27.31 0.96
CA PRO A 920 24.28 -26.17 0.28
C PRO A 920 23.28 -25.51 -0.66
N LEU A 921 23.09 -24.20 -0.46
CA LEU A 921 22.39 -23.32 -1.40
C LEU A 921 23.39 -22.89 -2.48
N LEU A 922 23.26 -23.39 -3.66
CA LEU A 922 23.75 -22.84 -4.93
C LEU A 922 22.55 -22.64 -5.84
#